data_26daf8b613b8511def2d5850b0de1796
#
_entry.id   26daf8b613b8511def2d5850b0de1796
#
_cell.length_a   1.000
_cell.length_b   1.000
_cell.length_c   1.000
_cell.angle_alpha   90.00
_cell.angle_beta   90.00
_cell.angle_gamma   90.00
#
_symmetry.space_group_name_H-M   'P 1'
#
loop_
_entity.id
_entity.type
_entity.pdbx_description
1 polymer ?
#
loop_
_entity_poly.entity_id
_entity_poly.type
_entity_poly.pdbx_seq_one_letter_code
_entity_poly.pdbx_strand_id
1 'polypeptide(L)'
;MPKDHSIKSVLIIGSGPIVIGQACEFDYSGSQAARSLREEGIEVTLINSNPATIMTDKVVADNVYLQPLEPESIVKILENHQIDAVLPTMGGQTALNLCIQCDEMGIWEKHGVRIIGVDINAIEITENREAFRELMLQIGVPMAPQKTAKSFLEGKEIAQEFGFPLCIRPSYTLGGSGASILHEPKEFDNLLERGLQLSPIHEVMIDKALLGWKEYELELLRDANDNVVIICSIENFDPMGIHTGDSITVAPAMTLSDTTFQNMRDMAIQMMRSIGNFAGGCNVQFAVSPDANEDIIAIEINPRVSRSSALASKATGYPIAKIASKLAIGYHLNELSNQITKTTSALFEPTLDYVIVKIPRWNFNKFPGTNRQLGLQMKSVGEVMGIGRSFQEALQKACQSLEINRNGLGADGKELTNQNEILHSLEFASWNRLFHIYDAIKLGIPFKTIVEKTKIDIWFLKQIEDLIKLERKIEKFHLENIPQELLFEAKQKGYADRQIAHLLRCLESEVAVKRKDLGINRVYKLVDTCAAEFEALTPYYYSTFEYENESVVSERPKVVVLGSGPNRIGQGIEFDYSCVHGVLAAKECGYETIMINCNPETVSTDFDTADKLYFEPVFWEHIYDIIQHEKPIGVIVQLGGQTALKLAEKLQRYGIPILGTSYEALDLAEDRGRFSKLLEKNNVPFPKYGVVESAEQAIELSQELGFPLLVRPSYVLGGQKMKIVINKEELEHHVVDILNEMGNNQILLDHFIGGAIEAEADAICDGENVYIIGIMQHIEPAGIHSGDSYAVLPPYNLGDFVITQIEDITKKIAVELKTVGLLNIQFAIKDDKVYVIEANPRASRTVPFIAKAYDEPYVNYATKVMLGHNKVTDFNFQPRKEGYAIKIPVFSYEKFPDVKKELGPEMKSTGEAIRFIKDLKDPFFTKIYSERNMHLSR
;
A
#
# COMPACT_ATOMS: atom_id res chain seq x y z
N MET A 1 -16.49 -15.94 -33.40
CA MET A 1 -16.21 -16.31 -32.02
C MET A 1 -15.05 -15.44 -31.58
N PRO A 2 -15.20 -14.70 -30.50
CA PRO A 2 -14.30 -13.61 -30.13
C PRO A 2 -12.93 -14.08 -29.63
N LYS A 3 -12.87 -15.17 -28.84
CA LYS A 3 -11.61 -15.66 -28.26
C LYS A 3 -10.68 -16.24 -29.34
N ASP A 4 -9.41 -15.90 -29.30
CA ASP A 4 -8.37 -16.55 -30.11
C ASP A 4 -8.08 -17.96 -29.58
N HIS A 5 -8.67 -18.97 -30.19
CA HIS A 5 -8.51 -20.39 -29.82
C HIS A 5 -7.09 -20.94 -30.02
N SER A 6 -6.20 -20.20 -30.70
CA SER A 6 -4.81 -20.60 -30.84
C SER A 6 -3.99 -20.32 -29.59
N ILE A 7 -4.48 -19.46 -28.67
CA ILE A 7 -3.85 -19.18 -27.37
C ILE A 7 -4.40 -20.16 -26.33
N LYS A 8 -3.55 -21.07 -25.87
CA LYS A 8 -3.88 -22.08 -24.84
C LYS A 8 -3.06 -21.86 -23.57
N SER A 9 -1.92 -21.19 -23.69
CA SER A 9 -1.03 -20.90 -22.58
C SER A 9 -0.50 -19.47 -22.65
N VAL A 10 -0.48 -18.78 -21.50
CA VAL A 10 -0.05 -17.37 -21.37
C VAL A 10 0.95 -17.23 -20.24
N LEU A 11 2.06 -16.55 -20.53
CA LEU A 11 3.00 -16.08 -19.53
C LEU A 11 2.62 -14.68 -19.06
N ILE A 12 2.43 -14.50 -17.75
CA ILE A 12 2.27 -13.19 -17.11
C ILE A 12 3.58 -12.81 -16.44
N ILE A 13 4.08 -11.61 -16.71
CA ILE A 13 5.26 -11.05 -16.06
C ILE A 13 4.81 -10.14 -14.93
N GLY A 14 5.28 -10.40 -13.70
CA GLY A 14 4.99 -9.60 -12.52
C GLY A 14 5.83 -8.33 -12.44
N SER A 15 5.64 -7.59 -11.36
CA SER A 15 6.27 -6.27 -11.13
C SER A 15 7.58 -6.31 -10.36
N GLY A 16 8.00 -7.47 -9.88
CA GLY A 16 9.16 -7.58 -8.97
C GLY A 16 8.82 -7.22 -7.53
N PRO A 17 9.83 -6.88 -6.72
CA PRO A 17 9.64 -6.46 -5.34
C PRO A 17 9.00 -5.08 -5.26
N ILE A 18 8.36 -4.78 -4.13
CA ILE A 18 7.75 -3.47 -3.90
C ILE A 18 8.82 -2.39 -3.75
N VAL A 19 8.70 -1.35 -4.55
CA VAL A 19 9.49 -0.13 -4.48
C VAL A 19 8.58 1.09 -4.50
N ILE A 20 9.06 2.23 -4.02
CA ILE A 20 8.31 3.48 -4.13
C ILE A 20 8.14 3.84 -5.60
N GLY A 21 6.89 3.92 -6.05
CA GLY A 21 6.53 4.17 -7.46
C GLY A 21 6.00 2.94 -8.19
N GLN A 22 6.23 1.71 -7.69
CA GLN A 22 5.69 0.47 -8.25
C GLN A 22 5.43 -0.51 -7.10
N ALA A 23 4.21 -0.51 -6.57
CA ALA A 23 3.84 -1.17 -5.33
C ALA A 23 2.80 -2.29 -5.50
N CYS A 24 1.83 -2.35 -4.60
CA CYS A 24 0.91 -3.49 -4.47
C CYS A 24 -0.18 -3.53 -5.55
N GLU A 25 -0.41 -2.46 -6.26
CA GLU A 25 -1.41 -2.36 -7.35
C GLU A 25 -1.21 -3.41 -8.44
N PHE A 26 0.01 -3.87 -8.64
CA PHE A 26 0.32 -4.90 -9.63
C PHE A 26 0.11 -6.33 -9.11
N ASP A 27 0.07 -6.55 -7.79
CA ASP A 27 -0.42 -7.80 -7.25
C ASP A 27 -1.91 -7.99 -7.55
N TYR A 28 -2.69 -6.93 -7.37
CA TYR A 28 -4.09 -6.90 -7.78
C TYR A 28 -4.26 -7.22 -9.27
N SER A 29 -3.61 -6.46 -10.16
CA SER A 29 -3.80 -6.62 -11.61
C SER A 29 -3.34 -7.97 -12.13
N GLY A 30 -2.19 -8.47 -11.68
CA GLY A 30 -1.67 -9.78 -12.05
C GLY A 30 -2.53 -10.93 -11.56
N SER A 31 -3.03 -10.86 -10.33
CA SER A 31 -3.94 -11.86 -9.75
C SER A 31 -5.26 -11.91 -10.50
N GLN A 32 -5.86 -10.76 -10.80
CA GLN A 32 -7.13 -10.66 -11.53
C GLN A 32 -6.99 -11.15 -12.97
N ALA A 33 -5.90 -10.78 -13.66
CA ALA A 33 -5.64 -11.25 -15.01
C ALA A 33 -5.45 -12.77 -15.07
N ALA A 34 -4.66 -13.34 -14.15
CA ALA A 34 -4.42 -14.76 -14.09
C ALA A 34 -5.72 -15.56 -13.85
N ARG A 35 -6.54 -15.14 -12.87
CA ARG A 35 -7.84 -15.75 -12.61
C ARG A 35 -8.75 -15.68 -13.84
N SER A 36 -8.82 -14.52 -14.49
CA SER A 36 -9.65 -14.28 -15.67
C SER A 36 -9.26 -15.16 -16.85
N LEU A 37 -7.96 -15.35 -17.10
CA LEU A 37 -7.47 -16.24 -18.15
C LEU A 37 -7.75 -17.73 -17.85
N ARG A 38 -7.60 -18.14 -16.59
CA ARG A 38 -7.95 -19.49 -16.14
C ARG A 38 -9.44 -19.78 -16.26
N GLU A 39 -10.31 -18.81 -15.94
CA GLU A 39 -11.77 -18.91 -16.18
C GLU A 39 -12.09 -19.21 -17.66
N GLU A 40 -11.25 -18.72 -18.59
CA GLU A 40 -11.36 -18.98 -20.03
C GLU A 40 -10.68 -20.29 -20.45
N GLY A 41 -10.18 -21.09 -19.51
CA GLY A 41 -9.51 -22.38 -19.80
C GLY A 41 -8.12 -22.23 -20.41
N ILE A 42 -7.43 -21.13 -20.15
CA ILE A 42 -6.04 -20.89 -20.55
C ILE A 42 -5.12 -21.29 -19.40
N GLU A 43 -4.07 -22.03 -19.72
CA GLU A 43 -3.00 -22.33 -18.77
C GLU A 43 -2.18 -21.09 -18.51
N VAL A 44 -2.07 -20.69 -17.25
CA VAL A 44 -1.35 -19.47 -16.84
C VAL A 44 -0.03 -19.84 -16.17
N THR A 45 1.06 -19.39 -16.75
CA THR A 45 2.39 -19.36 -16.12
C THR A 45 2.71 -17.96 -15.67
N LEU A 46 3.15 -17.79 -14.43
CA LEU A 46 3.46 -16.50 -13.86
C LEU A 46 4.88 -16.47 -13.30
N ILE A 47 5.62 -15.39 -13.61
CA ILE A 47 6.92 -15.11 -13.03
C ILE A 47 6.90 -13.83 -12.21
N ASN A 48 7.38 -13.90 -10.97
CA ASN A 48 7.64 -12.74 -10.12
C ASN A 48 8.68 -13.10 -9.06
N SER A 49 9.45 -12.14 -8.58
CA SER A 49 10.46 -12.35 -7.52
C SER A 49 9.96 -12.05 -6.11
N ASN A 50 8.75 -11.49 -5.97
CA ASN A 50 8.19 -11.10 -4.68
C ASN A 50 7.43 -12.26 -4.02
N PRO A 51 7.87 -12.78 -2.84
CA PRO A 51 7.21 -13.90 -2.18
C PRO A 51 5.92 -13.50 -1.44
N ALA A 52 5.72 -12.21 -1.16
CA ALA A 52 4.59 -11.74 -0.37
C ALA A 52 3.31 -11.49 -1.20
N THR A 53 3.34 -11.70 -2.50
CA THR A 53 2.21 -11.44 -3.39
C THR A 53 1.24 -12.61 -3.50
N ILE A 54 -0.04 -12.30 -3.70
CA ILE A 54 -1.08 -13.29 -4.04
C ILE A 54 -0.90 -13.80 -5.47
N MET A 55 -0.44 -12.95 -6.40
CA MET A 55 -0.21 -13.37 -7.80
C MET A 55 0.76 -14.55 -7.91
N THR A 56 1.72 -14.68 -6.98
CA THR A 56 2.66 -15.80 -6.93
C THR A 56 2.11 -17.01 -6.16
N ASP A 57 0.81 -17.10 -5.99
CA ASP A 57 0.18 -18.21 -5.32
C ASP A 57 -0.43 -19.20 -6.32
N LYS A 58 -0.36 -20.51 -6.02
CA LYS A 58 -0.92 -21.58 -6.86
C LYS A 58 -2.44 -21.54 -7.00
N VAL A 59 -3.14 -20.84 -6.12
CA VAL A 59 -4.58 -20.61 -6.27
C VAL A 59 -4.90 -19.66 -7.43
N VAL A 60 -3.91 -18.87 -7.87
CA VAL A 60 -4.06 -17.85 -8.90
C VAL A 60 -3.59 -18.33 -10.28
N ALA A 61 -2.43 -18.97 -10.35
CA ALA A 61 -1.82 -19.43 -11.61
C ALA A 61 -1.49 -20.93 -11.56
N ASP A 62 -1.46 -21.58 -12.73
CA ASP A 62 -1.18 -23.02 -12.85
C ASP A 62 0.30 -23.30 -12.58
N ASN A 63 1.18 -22.46 -13.12
CA ASN A 63 2.61 -22.53 -12.91
C ASN A 63 3.12 -21.21 -12.33
N VAL A 64 3.85 -21.25 -11.21
CA VAL A 64 4.39 -20.07 -10.53
C VAL A 64 5.91 -20.18 -10.43
N TYR A 65 6.59 -19.15 -10.94
CA TYR A 65 8.04 -19.02 -10.90
C TYR A 65 8.44 -17.86 -10.00
N LEU A 66 8.95 -18.17 -8.81
CA LEU A 66 9.58 -17.21 -7.90
C LEU A 66 11.05 -17.05 -8.30
N GLN A 67 11.29 -16.24 -9.33
CA GLN A 67 12.59 -16.04 -9.95
C GLN A 67 12.84 -14.54 -10.20
N PRO A 68 14.11 -14.12 -10.33
CA PRO A 68 14.44 -12.77 -10.78
C PRO A 68 13.79 -12.47 -12.14
N LEU A 69 13.35 -11.22 -12.31
CA LEU A 69 12.79 -10.73 -13.58
C LEU A 69 13.93 -10.36 -14.54
N GLU A 70 14.48 -11.37 -15.21
CA GLU A 70 15.62 -11.26 -16.13
C GLU A 70 15.42 -12.20 -17.33
N PRO A 71 16.03 -11.92 -18.51
CA PRO A 71 15.85 -12.74 -19.70
C PRO A 71 16.20 -14.22 -19.51
N GLU A 72 17.23 -14.52 -18.72
CA GLU A 72 17.65 -15.90 -18.43
C GLU A 72 16.58 -16.70 -17.71
N SER A 73 15.80 -16.06 -16.83
CA SER A 73 14.66 -16.68 -16.16
C SER A 73 13.52 -16.96 -17.13
N ILE A 74 13.26 -16.03 -18.05
CA ILE A 74 12.25 -16.20 -19.12
C ILE A 74 12.64 -17.38 -20.02
N VAL A 75 13.89 -17.45 -20.47
CA VAL A 75 14.37 -18.58 -21.31
C VAL A 75 14.14 -19.93 -20.63
N LYS A 76 14.48 -20.04 -19.34
CA LYS A 76 14.25 -21.29 -18.59
C LYS A 76 12.78 -21.69 -18.53
N ILE A 77 11.88 -20.71 -18.40
CA ILE A 77 10.43 -20.97 -18.39
C ILE A 77 9.99 -21.50 -19.77
N LEU A 78 10.45 -20.86 -20.86
CA LEU A 78 10.11 -21.22 -22.21
C LEU A 78 10.70 -22.58 -22.64
N GLU A 79 11.80 -23.00 -22.03
CA GLU A 79 12.38 -24.35 -22.21
C GLU A 79 11.55 -25.44 -21.47
N ASN A 80 10.88 -25.08 -20.38
CA ASN A 80 10.10 -26.02 -19.56
C ASN A 80 8.62 -26.09 -19.94
N HIS A 81 8.07 -25.03 -20.53
CA HIS A 81 6.65 -24.90 -20.87
C HIS A 81 6.49 -24.42 -22.31
N GLN A 82 5.47 -24.97 -22.96
CA GLN A 82 5.05 -24.41 -24.24
C GLN A 82 4.13 -23.22 -23.95
N ILE A 83 4.62 -22.02 -24.20
CA ILE A 83 3.90 -20.75 -24.01
C ILE A 83 3.51 -20.20 -25.38
N ASP A 84 2.21 -19.95 -25.60
CA ASP A 84 1.71 -19.38 -26.86
C ASP A 84 1.82 -17.85 -26.89
N ALA A 85 1.65 -17.21 -25.73
CA ALA A 85 1.67 -15.75 -25.66
C ALA A 85 2.21 -15.22 -24.31
N VAL A 86 2.73 -13.98 -24.34
CA VAL A 86 3.13 -13.23 -23.15
C VAL A 86 2.25 -11.99 -22.98
N LEU A 87 1.78 -11.74 -21.75
CA LEU A 87 0.99 -10.59 -21.36
C LEU A 87 1.82 -9.69 -20.42
N PRO A 88 2.48 -8.64 -20.93
CA PRO A 88 3.38 -7.81 -20.13
C PRO A 88 2.67 -6.64 -19.43
N THR A 89 1.43 -6.33 -19.79
CA THR A 89 0.72 -5.11 -19.37
C THR A 89 0.22 -5.13 -17.92
N MET A 90 0.41 -6.23 -17.18
CA MET A 90 -0.09 -6.43 -15.82
C MET A 90 0.96 -6.22 -14.72
N GLY A 91 2.25 -6.13 -15.07
CA GLY A 91 3.36 -6.01 -14.11
C GLY A 91 4.08 -4.66 -14.13
N GLY A 92 3.40 -3.61 -14.58
CA GLY A 92 3.94 -2.25 -14.61
C GLY A 92 5.13 -2.08 -15.55
N GLN A 93 5.94 -1.07 -15.28
CA GLN A 93 7.10 -0.73 -16.11
C GLN A 93 8.15 -1.83 -16.15
N THR A 94 8.36 -2.52 -15.04
CA THR A 94 9.33 -3.64 -14.96
C THR A 94 9.01 -4.74 -15.98
N ALA A 95 7.72 -5.11 -16.09
CA ALA A 95 7.28 -6.14 -17.02
C ALA A 95 7.42 -5.70 -18.48
N LEU A 96 7.07 -4.45 -18.79
CA LEU A 96 7.24 -3.91 -20.14
C LEU A 96 8.70 -3.87 -20.55
N ASN A 97 9.59 -3.38 -19.69
CA ASN A 97 11.02 -3.31 -19.95
C ASN A 97 11.64 -4.69 -20.20
N LEU A 98 11.26 -5.69 -19.39
CA LEU A 98 11.71 -7.07 -19.58
C LEU A 98 11.17 -7.66 -20.89
N CYS A 99 9.92 -7.35 -21.26
CA CYS A 99 9.33 -7.78 -22.52
C CYS A 99 10.10 -7.23 -23.72
N ILE A 100 10.43 -5.93 -23.71
CA ILE A 100 11.24 -5.29 -24.76
C ILE A 100 12.64 -5.93 -24.82
N GLN A 101 13.31 -6.09 -23.69
CA GLN A 101 14.65 -6.69 -23.63
C GLN A 101 14.66 -8.11 -24.22
N CYS A 102 13.64 -8.92 -23.91
CA CYS A 102 13.50 -10.25 -24.48
C CYS A 102 13.22 -10.22 -25.99
N ASP A 103 12.50 -9.20 -26.49
CA ASP A 103 12.24 -9.01 -27.91
C ASP A 103 13.52 -8.63 -28.65
N GLU A 104 14.28 -7.65 -28.16
CA GLU A 104 15.57 -7.26 -28.71
C GLU A 104 16.59 -8.41 -28.78
N MET A 105 16.52 -9.34 -27.82
CA MET A 105 17.33 -10.56 -27.80
C MET A 105 16.77 -11.69 -28.71
N GLY A 106 15.63 -11.48 -29.37
CA GLY A 106 14.96 -12.46 -30.24
C GLY A 106 14.39 -13.67 -29.49
N ILE A 107 14.18 -13.57 -28.18
CA ILE A 107 13.72 -14.68 -27.33
C ILE A 107 12.29 -15.10 -27.72
N TRP A 108 11.39 -14.13 -27.94
CA TRP A 108 9.99 -14.40 -28.28
C TRP A 108 9.89 -15.08 -29.64
N GLU A 109 10.58 -14.57 -30.66
CA GLU A 109 10.59 -15.14 -32.00
C GLU A 109 11.15 -16.59 -32.01
N LYS A 110 12.28 -16.80 -31.31
CA LYS A 110 12.93 -18.11 -31.22
C LYS A 110 12.03 -19.18 -30.61
N HIS A 111 11.15 -18.83 -29.68
CA HIS A 111 10.25 -19.75 -28.99
C HIS A 111 8.80 -19.71 -29.52
N GLY A 112 8.52 -18.87 -30.53
CA GLY A 112 7.21 -18.74 -31.13
C GLY A 112 6.14 -18.12 -30.22
N VAL A 113 6.58 -17.27 -29.27
CA VAL A 113 5.69 -16.61 -28.30
C VAL A 113 5.20 -15.27 -28.86
N ARG A 114 3.87 -15.06 -28.82
CA ARG A 114 3.26 -13.79 -29.23
C ARG A 114 3.14 -12.82 -28.06
N ILE A 115 3.43 -11.54 -28.30
CA ILE A 115 3.12 -10.49 -27.34
C ILE A 115 1.66 -10.08 -27.55
N ILE A 116 0.87 -10.09 -26.47
CA ILE A 116 -0.58 -9.79 -26.50
C ILE A 116 -0.92 -8.62 -25.59
N GLY A 117 -2.03 -7.94 -25.92
CA GLY A 117 -2.51 -6.76 -25.19
C GLY A 117 -1.91 -5.46 -25.70
N VAL A 118 -0.62 -5.46 -26.02
CA VAL A 118 0.11 -4.31 -26.55
C VAL A 118 1.21 -4.81 -27.45
N ASP A 119 1.52 -4.13 -28.57
CA ASP A 119 2.69 -4.46 -29.36
C ASP A 119 3.91 -3.62 -28.96
N ILE A 120 5.11 -4.08 -29.37
CA ILE A 120 6.37 -3.39 -29.04
C ILE A 120 6.38 -1.96 -29.55
N ASN A 121 5.89 -1.73 -30.76
CA ASN A 121 5.85 -0.39 -31.35
C ASN A 121 4.97 0.58 -30.51
N ALA A 122 3.83 0.09 -29.99
CA ALA A 122 2.99 0.91 -29.11
C ALA A 122 3.71 1.24 -27.79
N ILE A 123 4.48 0.29 -27.22
CA ILE A 123 5.29 0.54 -26.03
C ILE A 123 6.38 1.57 -26.33
N GLU A 124 7.13 1.40 -27.43
CA GLU A 124 8.22 2.30 -27.82
C GLU A 124 7.70 3.73 -28.05
N ILE A 125 6.59 3.90 -28.77
CA ILE A 125 6.00 5.21 -29.01
C ILE A 125 5.61 5.90 -27.71
N THR A 126 5.03 5.18 -26.78
CA THR A 126 4.53 5.75 -25.52
C THR A 126 5.64 6.03 -24.50
N GLU A 127 6.70 5.23 -24.50
CA GLU A 127 7.86 5.40 -23.61
C GLU A 127 8.89 6.40 -24.16
N ASN A 128 8.99 6.53 -25.48
CA ASN A 128 9.85 7.51 -26.12
C ASN A 128 9.11 8.85 -26.28
N ARG A 129 9.45 9.82 -25.43
CA ARG A 129 8.76 11.10 -25.34
C ARG A 129 8.81 11.91 -26.63
N GLU A 130 9.91 11.80 -27.41
CA GLU A 130 10.02 12.50 -28.70
C GLU A 130 9.07 11.88 -29.74
N ALA A 131 9.06 10.54 -29.84
CA ALA A 131 8.14 9.81 -30.70
C ALA A 131 6.66 10.08 -30.29
N PHE A 132 6.39 10.07 -28.99
CA PHE A 132 5.07 10.39 -28.48
C PHE A 132 4.64 11.82 -28.84
N ARG A 133 5.52 12.80 -28.65
CA ARG A 133 5.24 14.19 -29.00
C ARG A 133 4.99 14.36 -30.50
N GLU A 134 5.83 13.75 -31.36
CA GLU A 134 5.63 13.81 -32.81
C GLU A 134 4.27 13.24 -33.21
N LEU A 135 3.89 12.10 -32.62
CA LEU A 135 2.59 11.49 -32.84
C LEU A 135 1.46 12.42 -32.42
N MET A 136 1.55 13.04 -31.23
CA MET A 136 0.52 13.97 -30.74
C MET A 136 0.37 15.19 -31.65
N LEU A 137 1.48 15.75 -32.14
CA LEU A 137 1.46 16.85 -33.11
C LEU A 137 0.78 16.44 -34.43
N GLN A 138 1.04 15.21 -34.92
CA GLN A 138 0.42 14.71 -36.16
C GLN A 138 -1.09 14.58 -36.05
N ILE A 139 -1.59 14.16 -34.88
CA ILE A 139 -3.02 14.00 -34.63
C ILE A 139 -3.69 15.28 -34.08
N GLY A 140 -2.94 16.36 -33.90
CA GLY A 140 -3.46 17.64 -33.45
C GLY A 140 -3.81 17.71 -31.95
N VAL A 141 -3.26 16.83 -31.13
CA VAL A 141 -3.43 16.85 -29.65
C VAL A 141 -2.39 17.82 -29.05
N PRO A 142 -2.80 18.85 -28.30
CA PRO A 142 -1.89 19.82 -27.71
C PRO A 142 -0.99 19.17 -26.63
N MET A 143 0.30 19.51 -26.69
CA MET A 143 1.31 19.16 -25.68
C MET A 143 2.06 20.39 -25.18
N ALA A 144 2.62 20.29 -23.97
CA ALA A 144 3.51 21.34 -23.49
C ALA A 144 4.73 21.48 -24.40
N PRO A 145 5.23 22.72 -24.63
CA PRO A 145 6.49 22.93 -25.33
C PRO A 145 7.61 22.13 -24.65
N GLN A 146 8.28 21.29 -25.42
CA GLN A 146 9.40 20.47 -24.94
C GLN A 146 10.47 20.35 -26.02
N LYS A 147 11.72 20.29 -25.60
CA LYS A 147 12.89 20.03 -26.47
C LYS A 147 13.93 19.22 -25.71
N THR A 148 14.65 18.41 -26.46
CA THR A 148 15.76 17.62 -25.95
C THR A 148 17.07 18.38 -26.11
N ALA A 149 17.92 18.37 -25.06
CA ALA A 149 19.26 18.93 -25.09
C ALA A 149 20.31 17.80 -24.87
N LYS A 150 21.30 17.72 -25.74
CA LYS A 150 22.47 16.80 -25.63
C LYS A 150 23.74 17.51 -25.18
N SER A 151 23.64 18.81 -24.99
CA SER A 151 24.75 19.64 -24.53
C SER A 151 24.23 20.77 -23.60
N PHE A 152 25.15 21.30 -22.81
CA PHE A 152 24.89 22.43 -21.94
C PHE A 152 24.44 23.69 -22.71
N LEU A 153 25.04 23.92 -23.91
CA LEU A 153 24.75 25.06 -24.76
C LEU A 153 23.31 24.97 -25.31
N GLU A 154 22.93 23.82 -25.87
CA GLU A 154 21.57 23.57 -26.37
C GLU A 154 20.55 23.77 -25.26
N GLY A 155 20.83 23.28 -24.06
CA GLY A 155 19.93 23.45 -22.93
C GLY A 155 19.70 24.91 -22.55
N LYS A 156 20.75 25.76 -22.66
CA LYS A 156 20.60 27.21 -22.43
C LYS A 156 19.75 27.90 -23.50
N GLU A 157 19.93 27.53 -24.76
CA GLU A 157 19.17 28.07 -25.88
C GLU A 157 17.68 27.73 -25.70
N ILE A 158 17.36 26.47 -25.34
CA ILE A 158 15.98 26.04 -25.04
C ILE A 158 15.38 26.81 -23.85
N ALA A 159 16.16 27.00 -22.78
CA ALA A 159 15.71 27.76 -21.63
C ALA A 159 15.41 29.24 -21.93
N GLN A 160 16.20 29.86 -22.84
CA GLN A 160 15.93 31.21 -23.30
C GLN A 160 14.66 31.29 -24.16
N GLU A 161 14.41 30.27 -25.00
CA GLU A 161 13.22 30.20 -25.84
C GLU A 161 11.92 30.01 -25.04
N PHE A 162 11.94 29.07 -24.10
CA PHE A 162 10.72 28.71 -23.33
C PHE A 162 10.45 29.65 -22.16
N GLY A 163 11.49 30.28 -21.60
CA GLY A 163 11.37 31.06 -20.37
C GLY A 163 10.96 30.19 -19.15
N PHE A 164 11.19 30.73 -17.97
CA PHE A 164 10.86 30.03 -16.72
C PHE A 164 9.35 30.16 -16.37
N PRO A 165 8.77 29.21 -15.59
CA PRO A 165 9.38 28.03 -15.03
C PRO A 165 9.58 26.90 -16.05
N LEU A 166 10.63 26.06 -15.81
CA LEU A 166 11.00 24.92 -16.63
C LEU A 166 11.05 23.63 -15.83
N CYS A 167 10.86 22.51 -16.50
CA CYS A 167 11.14 21.18 -15.96
C CYS A 167 12.33 20.57 -16.72
N ILE A 168 13.34 20.07 -16.01
CA ILE A 168 14.45 19.31 -16.57
C ILE A 168 14.27 17.86 -16.15
N ARG A 169 14.36 16.94 -17.12
CA ARG A 169 14.22 15.50 -16.90
C ARG A 169 15.36 14.78 -17.64
N PRO A 170 16.26 14.07 -16.93
CA PRO A 170 17.23 13.22 -17.60
C PRO A 170 16.51 12.10 -18.37
N SER A 171 16.94 11.87 -19.62
CA SER A 171 16.40 10.80 -20.46
C SER A 171 16.83 9.42 -19.94
N TYR A 172 15.96 8.41 -20.06
CA TYR A 172 16.20 7.02 -19.67
C TYR A 172 16.52 6.80 -18.19
N THR A 173 15.97 7.63 -17.29
CA THR A 173 16.05 7.44 -15.84
C THR A 173 14.75 6.86 -15.29
N LEU A 174 14.85 5.90 -14.37
CA LEU A 174 13.68 5.23 -13.76
C LEU A 174 12.95 6.13 -12.76
N GLY A 175 11.62 6.15 -12.85
CA GLY A 175 10.74 6.76 -11.85
C GLY A 175 10.95 8.25 -11.63
N GLY A 176 11.31 9.01 -12.68
CA GLY A 176 11.52 10.46 -12.59
C GLY A 176 12.79 10.85 -11.83
N SER A 177 13.75 9.93 -11.69
CA SER A 177 15.02 10.21 -11.02
C SER A 177 15.76 11.37 -11.69
N GLY A 178 16.15 12.37 -10.90
CA GLY A 178 16.83 13.57 -11.37
C GLY A 178 15.92 14.63 -12.01
N ALA A 179 14.61 14.38 -12.14
CA ALA A 179 13.67 15.40 -12.60
C ALA A 179 13.61 16.57 -11.60
N SER A 180 13.63 17.79 -12.12
CA SER A 180 13.65 19.00 -11.31
C SER A 180 12.81 20.11 -11.96
N ILE A 181 12.09 20.86 -11.13
CA ILE A 181 11.37 22.07 -11.54
C ILE A 181 12.23 23.28 -11.16
N LEU A 182 12.34 24.19 -12.09
CA LEU A 182 13.10 25.41 -12.00
C LEU A 182 12.19 26.62 -12.14
N HIS A 183 12.07 27.39 -11.06
CA HIS A 183 11.27 28.60 -11.03
C HIS A 183 12.02 29.80 -11.63
N GLU A 184 13.34 29.83 -11.45
CA GLU A 184 14.22 30.95 -11.80
C GLU A 184 15.53 30.47 -12.47
N PRO A 185 16.20 31.32 -13.25
CA PRO A 185 17.45 30.98 -13.93
C PRO A 185 18.62 30.60 -13.04
N LYS A 186 18.59 30.97 -11.77
CA LYS A 186 19.75 30.90 -10.84
C LYS A 186 20.30 29.48 -10.61
N GLU A 187 19.44 28.47 -10.63
CA GLU A 187 19.82 27.08 -10.37
C GLU A 187 19.94 26.23 -11.66
N PHE A 188 19.57 26.84 -12.80
CA PHE A 188 19.44 26.15 -14.08
C PHE A 188 20.74 25.47 -14.50
N ASP A 189 21.87 26.18 -14.43
CA ASP A 189 23.15 25.67 -14.90
C ASP A 189 23.58 24.40 -14.15
N ASN A 190 23.45 24.39 -12.84
CA ASN A 190 23.81 23.24 -12.00
C ASN A 190 22.89 22.04 -12.23
N LEU A 191 21.59 22.28 -12.39
CA LEU A 191 20.62 21.20 -12.58
C LEU A 191 20.66 20.64 -13.99
N LEU A 192 20.94 21.46 -15.00
CA LEU A 192 21.16 21.02 -16.36
C LEU A 192 22.41 20.13 -16.46
N GLU A 193 23.53 20.56 -15.89
CA GLU A 193 24.75 19.78 -15.87
C GLU A 193 24.58 18.44 -15.15
N ARG A 194 23.96 18.47 -13.98
CA ARG A 194 23.61 17.24 -13.22
C ARG A 194 22.67 16.33 -14.01
N GLY A 195 21.67 16.89 -14.69
CA GLY A 195 20.74 16.13 -15.52
C GLY A 195 21.44 15.41 -16.67
N LEU A 196 22.34 16.10 -17.38
CA LEU A 196 23.16 15.52 -18.45
C LEU A 196 24.07 14.39 -17.93
N GLN A 197 24.64 14.54 -16.73
CA GLN A 197 25.48 13.51 -16.11
C GLN A 197 24.69 12.28 -15.64
N LEU A 198 23.44 12.45 -15.19
CA LEU A 198 22.58 11.37 -14.72
C LEU A 198 22.01 10.52 -15.87
N SER A 199 21.84 11.09 -17.03
CA SER A 199 21.36 10.36 -18.22
C SER A 199 22.43 9.42 -18.76
N PRO A 200 22.13 8.11 -18.96
CA PRO A 200 23.08 7.17 -19.57
C PRO A 200 23.56 7.57 -20.95
N ILE A 201 22.79 8.37 -21.68
CA ILE A 201 23.08 8.84 -23.04
C ILE A 201 23.40 10.33 -23.09
N HIS A 202 23.68 10.97 -21.95
CA HIS A 202 23.97 12.41 -21.81
C HIS A 202 22.93 13.31 -22.47
N GLU A 203 21.66 13.02 -22.21
CA GLU A 203 20.52 13.73 -22.79
C GLU A 203 19.53 14.15 -21.70
N VAL A 204 19.04 15.38 -21.78
CA VAL A 204 17.97 15.88 -20.92
C VAL A 204 16.83 16.42 -21.77
N MET A 205 15.62 16.20 -21.31
CA MET A 205 14.46 16.88 -21.83
C MET A 205 14.18 18.14 -21.00
N ILE A 206 13.87 19.22 -21.65
CA ILE A 206 13.47 20.49 -21.05
C ILE A 206 12.05 20.81 -21.50
N ASP A 207 11.14 20.86 -20.54
CA ASP A 207 9.73 21.14 -20.77
C ASP A 207 9.34 22.48 -20.17
N LYS A 208 8.39 23.18 -20.77
CA LYS A 208 7.69 24.29 -20.11
C LYS A 208 6.90 23.73 -18.93
N ALA A 209 7.18 24.16 -17.71
CA ALA A 209 6.47 23.69 -16.55
C ALA A 209 5.07 24.30 -16.45
N LEU A 210 4.05 23.44 -16.33
CA LEU A 210 2.62 23.84 -16.24
C LEU A 210 2.22 24.01 -14.76
N LEU A 211 3.02 24.75 -13.99
CA LEU A 211 2.77 24.92 -12.56
C LEU A 211 1.44 25.61 -12.28
N GLY A 212 0.66 25.03 -11.38
CA GLY A 212 -0.65 25.56 -11.01
C GLY A 212 -1.79 25.21 -11.97
N TRP A 213 -1.53 24.45 -13.04
CA TRP A 213 -2.56 23.85 -13.85
C TRP A 213 -3.26 22.73 -13.09
N LYS A 214 -4.53 22.49 -13.39
CA LYS A 214 -5.25 21.32 -12.84
C LYS A 214 -4.80 20.06 -13.55
N GLU A 215 -4.78 18.93 -12.85
CA GLU A 215 -4.37 17.65 -13.40
C GLU A 215 -5.52 16.66 -13.33
N TYR A 216 -5.76 16.00 -14.46
CA TYR A 216 -6.82 15.00 -14.62
C TYR A 216 -6.27 13.72 -15.26
N GLU A 217 -6.89 12.61 -14.92
CA GLU A 217 -6.61 11.30 -15.52
C GLU A 217 -7.90 10.67 -16.02
N LEU A 218 -7.81 9.98 -17.15
CA LEU A 218 -8.86 9.11 -17.66
C LEU A 218 -8.35 7.67 -17.73
N GLU A 219 -9.10 6.75 -17.13
CA GLU A 219 -8.89 5.31 -17.27
C GLU A 219 -9.80 4.77 -18.36
N LEU A 220 -9.21 4.06 -19.34
CA LEU A 220 -9.90 3.59 -20.53
C LEU A 220 -9.61 2.13 -20.81
N LEU A 221 -10.51 1.51 -21.57
CA LEU A 221 -10.27 0.22 -22.22
C LEU A 221 -10.51 0.35 -23.72
N ARG A 222 -9.70 -0.34 -24.52
CA ARG A 222 -9.88 -0.50 -25.97
C ARG A 222 -9.80 -1.95 -26.34
N ASP A 223 -10.65 -2.41 -27.25
CA ASP A 223 -10.57 -3.75 -27.85
C ASP A 223 -9.97 -3.73 -29.26
N ALA A 224 -9.74 -4.90 -29.82
CA ALA A 224 -9.16 -5.04 -31.17
C ALA A 224 -10.09 -4.59 -32.30
N ASN A 225 -11.38 -4.37 -32.02
CA ASN A 225 -12.38 -3.81 -32.95
C ASN A 225 -12.51 -2.30 -32.85
N ASP A 226 -11.60 -1.66 -32.09
CA ASP A 226 -11.59 -0.21 -31.90
C ASP A 226 -12.77 0.33 -31.05
N ASN A 227 -13.47 -0.51 -30.30
CA ASN A 227 -14.39 -0.03 -29.28
C ASN A 227 -13.59 0.50 -28.10
N VAL A 228 -13.96 1.68 -27.63
CA VAL A 228 -13.32 2.36 -26.49
C VAL A 228 -14.38 2.68 -25.46
N VAL A 229 -14.05 2.50 -24.18
CA VAL A 229 -14.90 2.83 -23.03
C VAL A 229 -14.08 3.62 -22.01
N ILE A 230 -14.63 4.72 -21.53
CA ILE A 230 -14.05 5.51 -20.42
C ILE A 230 -14.59 4.91 -19.11
N ILE A 231 -13.70 4.43 -18.26
CA ILE A 231 -14.08 3.77 -17.00
C ILE A 231 -14.24 4.79 -15.88
N CYS A 232 -13.30 5.73 -15.78
CA CYS A 232 -13.28 6.67 -14.68
C CYS A 232 -12.56 7.95 -15.07
N SER A 233 -13.08 9.09 -14.62
CA SER A 233 -12.37 10.37 -14.59
C SER A 233 -11.85 10.60 -13.17
N ILE A 234 -10.58 10.99 -13.05
CA ILE A 234 -9.89 11.24 -11.79
C ILE A 234 -9.36 12.67 -11.81
N GLU A 235 -9.54 13.39 -10.74
CA GLU A 235 -9.03 14.76 -10.56
C GLU A 235 -8.03 14.79 -9.41
N ASN A 236 -6.88 15.43 -9.62
CA ASN A 236 -5.93 15.69 -8.57
C ASN A 236 -6.32 16.93 -7.77
N PHE A 237 -6.39 16.80 -6.46
CA PHE A 237 -6.57 17.91 -5.52
C PHE A 237 -5.38 18.88 -5.57
N ASP A 238 -4.19 18.33 -5.69
CA ASP A 238 -2.96 19.09 -5.85
C ASP A 238 -2.75 19.49 -7.33
N PRO A 239 -2.31 20.71 -7.61
CA PRO A 239 -2.04 21.14 -8.97
C PRO A 239 -0.79 20.49 -9.55
N MET A 240 -0.61 20.63 -10.87
CA MET A 240 0.61 20.22 -11.58
C MET A 240 1.88 20.67 -10.87
N GLY A 241 2.86 19.78 -10.83
CA GLY A 241 4.14 19.95 -10.13
C GLY A 241 4.34 18.97 -8.97
N ILE A 242 3.31 18.20 -8.61
CA ILE A 242 3.36 17.08 -7.67
C ILE A 242 3.04 15.82 -8.46
N HIS A 243 3.80 14.75 -8.21
CA HIS A 243 3.55 13.45 -8.84
C HIS A 243 2.14 12.94 -8.50
N THR A 244 1.38 12.41 -9.47
CA THR A 244 0.00 11.94 -9.27
C THR A 244 -0.12 10.93 -8.13
N GLY A 245 0.88 10.04 -7.98
CA GLY A 245 0.95 9.08 -6.85
C GLY A 245 1.06 9.73 -5.47
N ASP A 246 1.55 10.96 -5.39
CA ASP A 246 1.67 11.75 -4.15
C ASP A 246 0.54 12.77 -4.00
N SER A 247 -0.36 12.89 -4.98
CA SER A 247 -1.50 13.78 -4.92
C SER A 247 -2.71 13.11 -4.25
N ILE A 248 -3.50 13.92 -3.54
CA ILE A 248 -4.86 13.53 -3.15
C ILE A 248 -5.69 13.52 -4.43
N THR A 249 -6.45 12.46 -4.69
CA THR A 249 -7.26 12.34 -5.89
C THR A 249 -8.72 12.13 -5.58
N VAL A 250 -9.58 12.61 -6.47
CA VAL A 250 -11.04 12.53 -6.36
C VAL A 250 -11.61 11.90 -7.62
N ALA A 251 -12.55 11.00 -7.46
CA ALA A 251 -13.30 10.40 -8.55
C ALA A 251 -14.81 10.38 -8.24
N PRO A 252 -15.67 10.70 -9.22
CA PRO A 252 -15.34 11.29 -10.51
C PRO A 252 -14.76 12.70 -10.37
N ALA A 253 -14.19 13.27 -11.45
CA ALA A 253 -13.70 14.64 -11.46
C ALA A 253 -14.83 15.63 -11.09
N MET A 254 -14.54 16.56 -10.14
CA MET A 254 -15.54 17.41 -9.51
C MET A 254 -15.57 18.84 -10.05
N THR A 255 -14.44 19.34 -10.58
CA THR A 255 -14.33 20.74 -11.03
C THR A 255 -14.20 20.86 -12.55
N LEU A 256 -14.32 19.76 -13.27
CA LEU A 256 -14.26 19.71 -14.72
C LEU A 256 -15.60 20.11 -15.34
N SER A 257 -15.58 21.03 -16.30
CA SER A 257 -16.80 21.35 -17.06
C SER A 257 -17.15 20.19 -18.02
N ASP A 258 -18.44 20.04 -18.35
CA ASP A 258 -18.87 18.99 -19.29
C ASP A 258 -18.20 19.15 -20.67
N THR A 259 -18.08 20.37 -21.17
CA THR A 259 -17.41 20.64 -22.44
C THR A 259 -15.94 20.20 -22.41
N THR A 260 -15.23 20.54 -21.36
CA THR A 260 -13.82 20.18 -21.19
C THR A 260 -13.66 18.68 -21.03
N PHE A 261 -14.56 18.03 -20.29
CA PHE A 261 -14.59 16.57 -20.16
C PHE A 261 -14.77 15.86 -21.51
N GLN A 262 -15.74 16.32 -22.33
CA GLN A 262 -15.96 15.74 -23.67
C GLN A 262 -14.75 15.94 -24.58
N ASN A 263 -14.13 17.13 -24.55
CA ASN A 263 -12.91 17.38 -25.31
C ASN A 263 -11.74 16.47 -24.86
N MET A 264 -11.54 16.31 -23.57
CA MET A 264 -10.53 15.38 -23.01
C MET A 264 -10.82 13.93 -23.42
N ARG A 265 -12.08 13.51 -23.37
CA ARG A 265 -12.54 12.21 -23.80
C ARG A 265 -12.20 11.95 -25.27
N ASP A 266 -12.52 12.89 -26.14
CA ASP A 266 -12.23 12.79 -27.57
C ASP A 266 -10.73 12.72 -27.85
N MET A 267 -9.93 13.56 -27.15
CA MET A 267 -8.46 13.53 -27.23
C MET A 267 -7.92 12.17 -26.76
N ALA A 268 -8.38 11.65 -25.63
CA ALA A 268 -7.92 10.37 -25.10
C ALA A 268 -8.21 9.20 -26.05
N ILE A 269 -9.39 9.17 -26.65
CA ILE A 269 -9.78 8.18 -27.66
C ILE A 269 -8.88 8.31 -28.90
N GLN A 270 -8.63 9.54 -29.37
CA GLN A 270 -7.77 9.80 -30.50
C GLN A 270 -6.32 9.38 -30.23
N MET A 271 -5.78 9.69 -29.05
CA MET A 271 -4.45 9.26 -28.61
C MET A 271 -4.35 7.75 -28.59
N MET A 272 -5.30 7.07 -27.95
CA MET A 272 -5.31 5.61 -27.84
C MET A 272 -5.39 4.91 -29.20
N ARG A 273 -6.13 5.46 -30.15
CA ARG A 273 -6.22 4.94 -31.52
C ARG A 273 -4.91 5.11 -32.29
N SER A 274 -4.15 6.15 -32.00
CA SER A 274 -2.93 6.50 -32.75
C SER A 274 -1.69 5.70 -32.36
N ILE A 275 -1.64 5.12 -31.14
CA ILE A 275 -0.45 4.41 -30.66
C ILE A 275 -0.24 3.03 -31.26
N GLY A 276 -1.15 2.52 -32.13
CA GLY A 276 -0.99 1.24 -32.83
C GLY A 276 -1.87 0.12 -32.31
N ASN A 277 -1.38 -1.11 -32.40
CA ASN A 277 -2.13 -2.29 -31.96
C ASN A 277 -2.12 -2.40 -30.45
N PHE A 278 -3.25 -2.10 -29.87
CA PHE A 278 -3.46 -2.13 -28.43
C PHE A 278 -4.88 -2.66 -28.13
N ALA A 279 -4.96 -3.64 -27.27
CA ALA A 279 -6.23 -4.17 -26.76
C ALA A 279 -6.08 -4.45 -25.26
N GLY A 280 -6.58 -3.53 -24.41
CA GLY A 280 -6.40 -3.59 -22.96
C GLY A 280 -6.73 -2.29 -22.27
N GLY A 281 -6.20 -2.15 -21.03
CA GLY A 281 -6.37 -0.96 -20.20
C GLY A 281 -5.29 0.10 -20.45
N CYS A 282 -5.69 1.35 -20.35
CA CYS A 282 -4.83 2.50 -20.60
C CYS A 282 -5.18 3.65 -19.65
N ASN A 283 -4.15 4.36 -19.21
CA ASN A 283 -4.26 5.61 -18.45
C ASN A 283 -3.79 6.78 -19.33
N VAL A 284 -4.57 7.86 -19.40
CA VAL A 284 -4.20 9.09 -20.08
C VAL A 284 -4.25 10.26 -19.09
N GLN A 285 -3.19 11.06 -19.05
CA GLN A 285 -3.05 12.21 -18.16
C GLN A 285 -3.12 13.52 -18.92
N PHE A 286 -3.87 14.48 -18.37
CA PHE A 286 -4.07 15.79 -18.92
C PHE A 286 -3.82 16.89 -17.88
N ALA A 287 -3.30 18.01 -18.37
CA ALA A 287 -3.30 19.27 -17.65
C ALA A 287 -4.36 20.20 -18.25
N VAL A 288 -5.12 20.88 -17.39
CA VAL A 288 -6.13 21.87 -17.80
C VAL A 288 -5.79 23.22 -17.18
N SER A 289 -5.78 24.28 -18.01
CA SER A 289 -5.52 25.63 -17.53
C SER A 289 -6.56 26.02 -16.47
N PRO A 290 -6.14 26.67 -15.36
CA PRO A 290 -7.08 27.23 -14.39
C PRO A 290 -7.80 28.48 -14.91
N ASP A 291 -7.45 28.98 -16.10
CA ASP A 291 -8.04 30.15 -16.73
C ASP A 291 -9.42 29.82 -17.33
N ALA A 292 -10.20 30.85 -17.65
CA ALA A 292 -11.54 30.68 -18.18
C ALA A 292 -11.64 29.93 -19.53
N ASN A 293 -10.53 29.82 -20.26
CA ASN A 293 -10.48 29.06 -21.52
C ASN A 293 -10.40 27.55 -21.31
N GLU A 294 -9.95 27.10 -20.14
CA GLU A 294 -9.74 25.67 -19.83
C GLU A 294 -8.94 24.96 -20.94
N ASP A 295 -7.81 25.55 -21.36
CA ASP A 295 -6.94 24.94 -22.37
C ASP A 295 -6.44 23.56 -21.88
N ILE A 296 -6.56 22.54 -22.74
CA ILE A 296 -6.22 21.15 -22.41
C ILE A 296 -4.87 20.81 -23.03
N ILE A 297 -3.99 20.21 -22.26
CA ILE A 297 -2.67 19.69 -22.69
C ILE A 297 -2.55 18.23 -22.28
N ALA A 298 -2.23 17.36 -23.24
CA ALA A 298 -1.90 15.96 -22.95
C ALA A 298 -0.50 15.88 -22.33
N ILE A 299 -0.38 15.08 -21.27
CA ILE A 299 0.88 14.87 -20.55
C ILE A 299 1.53 13.56 -20.95
N GLU A 300 0.81 12.46 -20.80
CA GLU A 300 1.30 11.12 -21.14
C GLU A 300 0.15 10.14 -21.35
N ILE A 301 0.49 9.01 -21.97
CA ILE A 301 -0.37 7.85 -22.08
C ILE A 301 0.40 6.61 -21.62
N ASN A 302 -0.24 5.76 -20.83
CA ASN A 302 0.34 4.52 -20.34
C ASN A 302 -0.48 3.34 -20.88
N PRO A 303 0.00 2.60 -21.92
CA PRO A 303 -0.75 1.49 -22.55
C PRO A 303 -0.65 0.21 -21.74
N ARG A 304 -0.96 0.29 -20.47
CA ARG A 304 -0.91 -0.80 -19.49
C ARG A 304 -1.84 -0.48 -18.31
N VAL A 305 -2.14 -1.50 -17.54
CA VAL A 305 -2.75 -1.28 -16.21
C VAL A 305 -1.78 -0.45 -15.36
N SER A 306 -2.30 0.57 -14.71
CA SER A 306 -1.56 1.54 -13.92
C SER A 306 -2.01 1.48 -12.45
N ARG A 307 -1.38 2.29 -11.60
CA ARG A 307 -1.84 2.48 -10.23
C ARG A 307 -3.27 3.03 -10.17
N SER A 308 -3.57 4.04 -10.99
CA SER A 308 -4.92 4.61 -11.08
C SER A 308 -5.94 3.62 -11.65
N SER A 309 -5.53 2.61 -12.41
CA SER A 309 -6.45 1.53 -12.83
C SER A 309 -6.93 0.67 -11.65
N ALA A 310 -6.07 0.40 -10.66
CA ALA A 310 -6.48 -0.29 -9.44
C ALA A 310 -7.50 0.58 -8.65
N LEU A 311 -7.18 1.86 -8.47
CA LEU A 311 -8.09 2.82 -7.86
C LEU A 311 -9.43 2.89 -8.60
N ALA A 312 -9.42 3.07 -9.93
CA ALA A 312 -10.61 3.16 -10.77
C ALA A 312 -11.47 1.90 -10.68
N SER A 313 -10.83 0.72 -10.66
CA SER A 313 -11.55 -0.56 -10.50
C SER A 313 -12.28 -0.64 -9.16
N LYS A 314 -11.64 -0.21 -8.07
CA LYS A 314 -12.26 -0.19 -6.73
C LYS A 314 -13.31 0.93 -6.63
N ALA A 315 -13.05 2.08 -7.26
CA ALA A 315 -13.95 3.22 -7.27
C ALA A 315 -15.26 2.93 -8.01
N THR A 316 -15.18 2.25 -9.13
CA THR A 316 -16.34 2.00 -10.01
C THR A 316 -16.95 0.61 -9.86
N GLY A 317 -16.25 -0.32 -9.22
CA GLY A 317 -16.58 -1.75 -9.24
C GLY A 317 -16.25 -2.42 -10.58
N TYR A 318 -15.84 -1.69 -11.61
CA TYR A 318 -15.54 -2.22 -12.93
C TYR A 318 -14.17 -2.92 -12.95
N PRO A 319 -14.07 -4.23 -13.26
CA PRO A 319 -12.83 -5.00 -13.10
C PRO A 319 -11.87 -4.82 -14.28
N ILE A 320 -11.18 -3.68 -14.33
CA ILE A 320 -10.31 -3.29 -15.47
C ILE A 320 -9.32 -4.38 -15.84
N ALA A 321 -8.59 -4.95 -14.88
CA ALA A 321 -7.56 -5.96 -15.16
C ALA A 321 -8.15 -7.27 -15.73
N LYS A 322 -9.32 -7.72 -15.23
CA LYS A 322 -10.03 -8.89 -15.77
C LYS A 322 -10.48 -8.67 -17.22
N ILE A 323 -11.10 -7.53 -17.47
CA ILE A 323 -11.56 -7.20 -18.81
C ILE A 323 -10.36 -7.02 -19.75
N ALA A 324 -9.34 -6.27 -19.36
CA ALA A 324 -8.13 -6.06 -20.17
C ALA A 324 -7.47 -7.39 -20.58
N SER A 325 -7.37 -8.36 -19.68
CA SER A 325 -6.81 -9.67 -20.00
C SER A 325 -7.67 -10.46 -21.01
N LYS A 326 -9.01 -10.34 -20.95
CA LYS A 326 -9.91 -10.95 -21.94
C LYS A 326 -9.81 -10.27 -23.31
N LEU A 327 -9.66 -8.94 -23.33
CA LEU A 327 -9.42 -8.20 -24.58
C LEU A 327 -8.09 -8.63 -25.24
N ALA A 328 -7.06 -8.86 -24.44
CA ALA A 328 -5.75 -9.31 -24.93
C ALA A 328 -5.79 -10.68 -25.63
N ILE A 329 -6.74 -11.53 -25.31
CA ILE A 329 -6.96 -12.85 -25.95
C ILE A 329 -8.04 -12.83 -27.03
N GLY A 330 -8.46 -11.64 -27.49
CA GLY A 330 -9.30 -11.44 -28.66
C GLY A 330 -10.79 -11.22 -28.43
N TYR A 331 -11.25 -11.13 -27.16
CA TYR A 331 -12.62 -10.71 -26.88
C TYR A 331 -12.83 -9.22 -27.24
N HIS A 332 -14.08 -8.87 -27.53
CA HIS A 332 -14.51 -7.50 -27.73
C HIS A 332 -15.39 -7.01 -26.57
N LEU A 333 -15.36 -5.71 -26.29
CA LEU A 333 -16.07 -5.11 -25.16
C LEU A 333 -17.58 -5.37 -25.19
N ASN A 334 -18.20 -5.40 -26.39
CA ASN A 334 -19.61 -5.68 -26.55
C ASN A 334 -20.00 -7.17 -26.35
N GLU A 335 -19.03 -8.06 -26.29
CA GLU A 335 -19.24 -9.50 -26.11
C GLU A 335 -19.07 -9.93 -24.65
N LEU A 336 -18.42 -9.08 -23.84
CA LEU A 336 -18.21 -9.30 -22.43
C LEU A 336 -19.37 -8.68 -21.63
N SER A 337 -19.89 -9.42 -20.67
CA SER A 337 -20.87 -8.87 -19.73
C SER A 337 -20.18 -8.06 -18.63
N ASN A 338 -20.83 -6.98 -18.22
CA ASN A 338 -20.45 -6.27 -17.01
C ASN A 338 -20.66 -7.19 -15.79
N GLN A 339 -19.61 -7.42 -15.00
CA GLN A 339 -19.67 -8.36 -13.87
C GLN A 339 -20.47 -7.83 -12.69
N ILE A 340 -20.71 -6.53 -12.61
CA ILE A 340 -21.50 -5.89 -11.54
C ILE A 340 -22.98 -6.05 -11.79
N THR A 341 -23.45 -5.64 -12.96
CA THR A 341 -24.86 -5.70 -13.34
C THR A 341 -25.28 -7.04 -13.90
N LYS A 342 -24.35 -7.76 -14.55
CA LYS A 342 -24.57 -9.01 -15.36
C LYS A 342 -25.57 -8.87 -16.50
N THR A 343 -26.26 -7.76 -16.62
CA THR A 343 -27.29 -7.47 -17.62
C THR A 343 -26.82 -6.51 -18.70
N THR A 344 -25.79 -5.70 -18.44
CA THR A 344 -25.17 -4.77 -19.39
C THR A 344 -23.88 -5.34 -19.96
N SER A 345 -23.41 -4.84 -21.10
CA SER A 345 -22.10 -5.21 -21.65
C SER A 345 -20.95 -4.44 -20.94
N ALA A 346 -19.73 -4.93 -21.10
CA ALA A 346 -18.55 -4.23 -20.63
C ALA A 346 -18.29 -2.89 -21.35
N LEU A 347 -19.01 -2.63 -22.45
CA LEU A 347 -18.97 -1.35 -23.18
C LEU A 347 -19.79 -0.25 -22.48
N PHE A 348 -20.57 -0.58 -21.45
CA PHE A 348 -21.32 0.42 -20.68
C PHE A 348 -20.37 1.24 -19.82
N GLU A 349 -20.34 2.54 -20.05
CA GLU A 349 -19.49 3.48 -19.31
C GLU A 349 -20.01 3.64 -17.87
N PRO A 350 -19.15 3.46 -16.85
CA PRO A 350 -19.56 3.64 -15.47
C PRO A 350 -20.08 5.05 -15.18
N THR A 351 -21.15 5.11 -14.42
CA THR A 351 -21.73 6.35 -13.88
C THR A 351 -21.84 6.21 -12.36
N LEU A 352 -21.27 7.18 -11.63
CA LEU A 352 -21.20 7.12 -10.17
C LEU A 352 -22.11 8.16 -9.54
N ASP A 353 -22.89 7.78 -8.53
CA ASP A 353 -23.72 8.66 -7.71
C ASP A 353 -23.12 8.85 -6.29
N TYR A 354 -21.87 8.45 -6.10
CA TYR A 354 -21.05 8.64 -4.90
C TYR A 354 -19.69 9.23 -5.27
N VAL A 355 -18.94 9.65 -4.27
CA VAL A 355 -17.63 10.30 -4.44
C VAL A 355 -16.56 9.46 -3.75
N ILE A 356 -15.43 9.35 -4.40
CA ILE A 356 -14.24 8.69 -3.89
C ILE A 356 -13.15 9.75 -3.64
N VAL A 357 -12.48 9.63 -2.49
CA VAL A 357 -11.27 10.39 -2.19
C VAL A 357 -10.15 9.42 -1.84
N LYS A 358 -9.05 9.48 -2.57
CA LYS A 358 -7.81 8.75 -2.28
C LYS A 358 -6.81 9.71 -1.63
N ILE A 359 -6.17 9.29 -0.55
CA ILE A 359 -5.08 10.02 0.09
C ILE A 359 -3.84 9.13 0.15
N PRO A 360 -2.69 9.59 -0.36
CA PRO A 360 -1.44 8.85 -0.24
C PRO A 360 -0.94 8.74 1.21
N ARG A 361 -0.15 7.71 1.49
CA ARG A 361 0.46 7.46 2.78
C ARG A 361 1.99 7.53 2.67
N TRP A 362 2.62 8.41 3.44
CA TRP A 362 4.08 8.61 3.46
C TRP A 362 4.69 8.10 4.78
N ASN A 363 5.98 7.76 4.72
CA ASN A 363 6.77 7.34 5.87
C ASN A 363 8.04 8.20 6.05
N PHE A 364 7.93 9.51 5.92
CA PHE A 364 9.07 10.43 6.12
C PHE A 364 9.73 10.32 7.50
N ASN A 365 8.98 9.85 8.49
CA ASN A 365 9.50 9.56 9.82
C ASN A 365 10.59 8.47 9.82
N LYS A 366 10.59 7.57 8.83
CA LYS A 366 11.60 6.52 8.66
C LYS A 366 12.91 7.02 8.01
N PHE A 367 12.88 8.22 7.44
CA PHE A 367 13.99 8.82 6.71
C PHE A 367 14.31 10.21 7.30
N PRO A 368 14.90 10.26 8.52
CA PRO A 368 15.22 11.54 9.15
C PRO A 368 16.21 12.35 8.32
N GLY A 369 16.00 13.67 8.27
CA GLY A 369 16.83 14.59 7.48
C GLY A 369 16.46 14.70 6.00
N THR A 370 15.49 13.90 5.50
CA THR A 370 15.05 14.01 4.11
C THR A 370 14.22 15.27 3.86
N ASN A 371 14.28 15.77 2.63
CA ASN A 371 13.36 16.79 2.17
C ASN A 371 11.94 16.21 2.07
N ARG A 372 11.02 16.73 2.92
CA ARG A 372 9.63 16.29 3.00
C ARG A 372 8.71 16.98 2.00
N GLN A 373 9.24 17.88 1.19
CA GLN A 373 8.49 18.53 0.13
C GLN A 373 8.14 17.54 -0.97
N LEU A 374 6.87 17.54 -1.38
CA LEU A 374 6.37 16.77 -2.51
C LEU A 374 6.75 17.48 -3.81
N GLY A 375 6.90 16.71 -4.88
CA GLY A 375 7.32 17.21 -6.19
C GLY A 375 7.11 16.17 -7.27
N LEU A 376 7.89 16.26 -8.35
CA LEU A 376 7.75 15.36 -9.52
C LEU A 376 8.10 13.89 -9.22
N GLN A 377 8.85 13.65 -8.17
CA GLN A 377 9.26 12.31 -7.79
C GLN A 377 8.34 11.78 -6.70
N MET A 378 7.74 10.61 -6.94
CA MET A 378 6.90 9.95 -5.95
C MET A 378 7.66 9.53 -4.69
N LYS A 379 7.07 9.77 -3.52
CA LYS A 379 7.62 9.48 -2.19
C LYS A 379 6.65 8.69 -1.29
N SER A 380 5.38 8.57 -1.67
CA SER A 380 4.39 7.77 -0.93
C SER A 380 4.69 6.27 -1.03
N VAL A 381 4.34 5.55 0.03
CA VAL A 381 4.56 4.10 0.16
C VAL A 381 3.27 3.28 0.07
N GLY A 382 2.12 3.93 0.10
CA GLY A 382 0.80 3.34 0.01
C GLY A 382 -0.26 4.41 -0.06
N GLU A 383 -1.52 3.99 -0.02
CA GLU A 383 -2.66 4.90 -0.11
C GLU A 383 -3.89 4.34 0.61
N VAL A 384 -4.85 5.21 0.85
CA VAL A 384 -6.19 4.88 1.36
C VAL A 384 -7.24 5.47 0.45
N MET A 385 -8.42 4.87 0.45
CA MET A 385 -9.58 5.37 -0.27
C MET A 385 -10.79 5.45 0.66
N GLY A 386 -11.49 6.59 0.61
CA GLY A 386 -12.78 6.79 1.26
C GLY A 386 -13.88 6.90 0.21
N ILE A 387 -15.02 6.25 0.45
CA ILE A 387 -16.21 6.32 -0.40
C ILE A 387 -17.34 6.97 0.41
N GLY A 388 -18.04 7.94 -0.17
CA GLY A 388 -19.15 8.63 0.48
C GLY A 388 -20.14 9.23 -0.51
N ARG A 389 -21.31 9.66 -0.04
CA ARG A 389 -22.32 10.33 -0.86
C ARG A 389 -21.94 11.78 -1.20
N SER A 390 -20.89 12.29 -0.55
CA SER A 390 -20.36 13.64 -0.81
C SER A 390 -18.83 13.63 -0.69
N PHE A 391 -18.19 14.64 -1.29
CA PHE A 391 -16.75 14.85 -1.16
C PHE A 391 -16.32 14.94 0.32
N GLN A 392 -17.09 15.65 1.14
CA GLN A 392 -16.77 15.83 2.56
C GLN A 392 -16.79 14.49 3.30
N GLU A 393 -17.79 13.63 3.07
CA GLU A 393 -17.88 12.31 3.68
C GLU A 393 -16.70 11.42 3.27
N ALA A 394 -16.43 11.36 1.96
CA ALA A 394 -15.32 10.59 1.41
C ALA A 394 -13.95 11.08 1.95
N LEU A 395 -13.75 12.41 2.04
CA LEU A 395 -12.54 13.02 2.57
C LEU A 395 -12.34 12.68 4.06
N GLN A 396 -13.39 12.78 4.87
CA GLN A 396 -13.32 12.44 6.30
C GLN A 396 -12.95 10.96 6.51
N LYS A 397 -13.58 10.05 5.76
CA LYS A 397 -13.26 8.62 5.82
C LYS A 397 -11.83 8.32 5.37
N ALA A 398 -11.35 8.95 4.31
CA ALA A 398 -9.98 8.81 3.85
C ALA A 398 -8.98 9.29 4.93
N CYS A 399 -9.25 10.43 5.59
CA CYS A 399 -8.43 10.91 6.71
C CYS A 399 -8.43 9.94 7.91
N GLN A 400 -9.58 9.33 8.24
CA GLN A 400 -9.70 8.31 9.29
C GLN A 400 -8.87 7.06 8.99
N SER A 401 -8.70 6.73 7.71
CA SER A 401 -8.00 5.54 7.23
C SER A 401 -6.47 5.67 7.22
N LEU A 402 -5.91 6.88 7.33
CA LEU A 402 -4.46 7.14 7.15
C LEU A 402 -3.54 6.53 8.21
N GLU A 403 -4.05 6.08 9.35
CA GLU A 403 -3.23 5.55 10.44
C GLU A 403 -2.15 6.54 10.95
N ILE A 404 -2.52 7.83 11.08
CA ILE A 404 -1.66 8.93 11.55
C ILE A 404 -2.17 9.55 12.86
N ASN A 405 -2.96 8.81 13.61
CA ASN A 405 -3.58 9.26 14.87
C ASN A 405 -4.49 10.48 14.70
N ARG A 406 -5.14 10.65 13.53
CA ARG A 406 -6.21 11.65 13.30
C ARG A 406 -7.57 10.94 13.32
N ASN A 407 -8.61 11.67 13.74
CA ASN A 407 -9.98 11.14 13.79
C ASN A 407 -10.79 11.48 12.53
N GLY A 408 -10.20 12.19 11.61
CA GLY A 408 -10.73 12.76 10.40
C GLY A 408 -9.99 14.05 10.05
N LEU A 409 -10.57 14.91 9.24
CA LEU A 409 -10.08 16.26 8.97
C LEU A 409 -10.64 17.22 10.01
N GLY A 410 -9.79 17.72 10.91
CA GLY A 410 -10.16 18.67 11.96
C GLY A 410 -10.93 18.05 13.16
N ALA A 411 -11.32 18.90 14.10
CA ALA A 411 -12.09 18.55 15.30
C ALA A 411 -11.46 17.42 16.16
N ASP A 412 -10.14 17.41 16.27
CA ASP A 412 -9.40 16.40 17.05
C ASP A 412 -8.36 16.96 18.03
N GLY A 413 -8.32 18.29 18.17
CA GLY A 413 -7.44 18.99 19.10
C GLY A 413 -5.98 19.07 18.65
N LYS A 414 -5.70 18.81 17.38
CA LYS A 414 -4.33 18.83 16.79
C LYS A 414 -4.15 19.96 15.78
N GLU A 415 -5.07 20.91 15.78
CA GLU A 415 -5.07 22.05 14.88
C GLU A 415 -3.96 23.04 15.26
N LEU A 416 -3.27 23.58 14.27
CA LEU A 416 -2.33 24.66 14.45
C LEU A 416 -3.08 25.99 14.65
N THR A 417 -2.53 26.82 15.54
CA THR A 417 -3.11 28.15 15.85
C THR A 417 -2.19 29.30 15.45
N ASN A 418 -0.94 29.01 15.08
CA ASN A 418 0.02 30.03 14.67
C ASN A 418 -0.13 30.35 13.18
N GLN A 419 -0.68 31.52 12.87
CA GLN A 419 -0.94 31.94 11.50
C GLN A 419 0.33 32.00 10.64
N ASN A 420 1.47 32.44 11.17
CA ASN A 420 2.72 32.54 10.40
C ASN A 420 3.25 31.15 10.03
N GLU A 421 3.18 30.19 10.95
CA GLU A 421 3.57 28.81 10.73
C GLU A 421 2.68 28.17 9.65
N ILE A 422 1.38 28.39 9.73
CA ILE A 422 0.43 27.90 8.72
C ILE A 422 0.73 28.51 7.36
N LEU A 423 0.88 29.84 7.26
CA LEU A 423 1.17 30.52 5.99
C LEU A 423 2.48 30.03 5.36
N HIS A 424 3.48 29.78 6.18
CA HIS A 424 4.74 29.21 5.71
C HIS A 424 4.56 27.77 5.19
N SER A 425 3.81 26.95 5.94
CA SER A 425 3.55 25.56 5.54
C SER A 425 2.73 25.42 4.25
N LEU A 426 1.92 26.40 3.89
CA LEU A 426 1.16 26.42 2.63
C LEU A 426 2.02 26.71 1.39
N GLU A 427 3.21 27.29 1.57
CA GLU A 427 4.13 27.61 0.44
C GLU A 427 4.72 26.35 -0.20
N PHE A 428 4.78 25.27 0.55
CA PHE A 428 5.40 24.02 0.12
C PHE A 428 4.39 22.89 0.16
N ALA A 429 4.32 22.13 -0.92
CA ALA A 429 3.55 20.91 -0.94
C ALA A 429 4.17 19.90 0.05
N SER A 430 3.41 19.47 1.05
CA SER A 430 3.84 18.52 2.06
C SER A 430 2.73 17.51 2.36
N TRP A 431 3.09 16.38 2.94
CA TRP A 431 2.14 15.32 3.28
C TRP A 431 0.99 15.75 4.21
N ASN A 432 1.17 16.81 5.00
CA ASN A 432 0.20 17.34 5.95
C ASN A 432 -0.44 18.66 5.48
N ARG A 433 -0.20 19.08 4.23
CA ARG A 433 -0.74 20.33 3.66
C ARG A 433 -2.26 20.43 3.76
N LEU A 434 -2.97 19.31 3.58
CA LEU A 434 -4.43 19.25 3.73
C LEU A 434 -4.89 19.76 5.11
N PHE A 435 -4.23 19.32 6.18
CA PHE A 435 -4.55 19.74 7.55
C PHE A 435 -4.22 21.23 7.77
N HIS A 436 -3.12 21.72 7.21
CA HIS A 436 -2.78 23.14 7.29
C HIS A 436 -3.73 24.04 6.48
N ILE A 437 -4.30 23.53 5.38
CA ILE A 437 -5.37 24.22 4.64
C ILE A 437 -6.61 24.33 5.52
N TYR A 438 -7.02 23.26 6.19
CA TYR A 438 -8.11 23.27 7.13
C TYR A 438 -7.87 24.31 8.25
N ASP A 439 -6.68 24.28 8.86
CA ASP A 439 -6.30 25.24 9.91
C ASP A 439 -6.32 26.68 9.41
N ALA A 440 -5.83 26.94 8.21
CA ALA A 440 -5.86 28.25 7.57
C ALA A 440 -7.28 28.79 7.41
N ILE A 441 -8.21 27.96 6.92
CA ILE A 441 -9.62 28.31 6.75
C ILE A 441 -10.29 28.55 8.11
N LYS A 442 -10.00 27.69 9.10
CA LYS A 442 -10.52 27.81 10.47
C LYS A 442 -10.12 29.11 11.13
N LEU A 443 -8.89 29.58 10.89
CA LEU A 443 -8.40 30.90 11.36
C LEU A 443 -8.89 32.09 10.54
N GLY A 444 -9.63 31.86 9.46
CA GLY A 444 -10.20 32.90 8.61
C GLY A 444 -9.20 33.52 7.62
N ILE A 445 -8.12 32.82 7.26
CA ILE A 445 -7.21 33.25 6.19
C ILE A 445 -8.01 33.30 4.88
N PRO A 446 -7.96 34.41 4.10
CA PRO A 446 -8.73 34.56 2.87
C PRO A 446 -8.41 33.47 1.84
N PHE A 447 -9.42 32.95 1.15
CA PHE A 447 -9.22 31.96 0.08
C PHE A 447 -8.24 32.44 -0.99
N LYS A 448 -8.29 33.73 -1.33
CA LYS A 448 -7.34 34.32 -2.29
C LYS A 448 -5.89 34.02 -1.87
N THR A 449 -5.54 34.23 -0.60
CA THR A 449 -4.20 33.95 -0.07
C THR A 449 -3.86 32.45 -0.12
N ILE A 450 -4.83 31.58 0.22
CA ILE A 450 -4.61 30.14 0.19
C ILE A 450 -4.39 29.68 -1.26
N VAL A 451 -5.22 30.10 -2.20
CA VAL A 451 -5.10 29.80 -3.64
C VAL A 451 -3.80 30.34 -4.23
N GLU A 452 -3.39 31.57 -3.87
CA GLU A 452 -2.12 32.15 -4.34
C GLU A 452 -0.92 31.31 -3.93
N LYS A 453 -0.95 30.73 -2.72
CA LYS A 453 0.15 29.89 -2.19
C LYS A 453 0.09 28.45 -2.69
N THR A 454 -1.10 27.84 -2.72
CA THR A 454 -1.26 26.40 -2.98
C THR A 454 -1.62 26.06 -4.41
N LYS A 455 -2.23 26.99 -5.15
CA LYS A 455 -2.85 26.81 -6.47
C LYS A 455 -3.97 25.77 -6.51
N ILE A 456 -4.45 25.34 -5.36
CA ILE A 456 -5.58 24.40 -5.23
C ILE A 456 -6.87 25.11 -5.63
N ASP A 457 -7.76 24.39 -6.34
CA ASP A 457 -9.03 24.94 -6.79
C ASP A 457 -9.90 25.39 -5.60
N ILE A 458 -10.52 26.55 -5.75
CA ILE A 458 -11.36 27.16 -4.71
C ILE A 458 -12.57 26.30 -4.35
N TRP A 459 -13.03 25.42 -5.24
CA TRP A 459 -14.12 24.50 -4.96
C TRP A 459 -13.80 23.60 -3.77
N PHE A 460 -12.61 23.02 -3.72
CA PHE A 460 -12.16 22.18 -2.61
C PHE A 460 -12.07 22.95 -1.29
N LEU A 461 -11.58 24.20 -1.35
CA LEU A 461 -11.50 25.06 -0.15
C LEU A 461 -12.89 25.36 0.42
N LYS A 462 -13.89 25.57 -0.44
CA LYS A 462 -15.28 25.77 -0.03
C LYS A 462 -15.87 24.52 0.63
N GLN A 463 -15.55 23.32 0.13
CA GLN A 463 -15.99 22.07 0.76
C GLN A 463 -15.42 21.93 2.18
N ILE A 464 -14.17 22.30 2.39
CA ILE A 464 -13.54 22.31 3.72
C ILE A 464 -14.15 23.40 4.61
N GLU A 465 -14.42 24.58 4.07
CA GLU A 465 -15.09 25.66 4.82
C GLU A 465 -16.47 25.23 5.32
N ASP A 466 -17.22 24.48 4.53
CA ASP A 466 -18.54 23.99 4.93
C ASP A 466 -18.47 23.00 6.09
N LEU A 467 -17.42 22.16 6.17
CA LEU A 467 -17.14 21.36 7.36
C LEU A 467 -16.91 22.26 8.58
N ILE A 468 -16.06 23.26 8.46
CA ILE A 468 -15.73 24.19 9.57
C ILE A 468 -16.98 24.99 10.01
N LYS A 469 -17.85 25.39 9.09
CA LYS A 469 -19.13 26.03 9.43
C LYS A 469 -20.02 25.11 10.24
N LEU A 470 -20.05 23.82 9.92
CA LEU A 470 -20.81 22.82 10.64
C LEU A 470 -20.23 22.60 12.06
N GLU A 471 -18.92 22.53 12.22
CA GLU A 471 -18.27 22.48 13.54
C GLU A 471 -18.68 23.64 14.43
N ARG A 472 -18.61 24.88 13.89
CA ARG A 472 -19.02 26.09 14.63
C ARG A 472 -20.50 26.11 15.04
N LYS A 473 -21.35 25.38 14.31
CA LYS A 473 -22.74 25.16 14.72
C LYS A 473 -22.84 24.18 15.89
N ILE A 474 -22.12 23.04 15.78
CA ILE A 474 -22.11 21.96 16.79
C ILE A 474 -21.54 22.45 18.13
N GLU A 475 -20.45 23.21 18.12
CA GLU A 475 -19.80 23.78 19.33
C GLU A 475 -20.72 24.62 20.22
N LYS A 476 -21.85 25.10 19.69
CA LYS A 476 -22.85 25.89 20.46
C LYS A 476 -23.75 25.03 21.34
N PHE A 477 -23.67 23.70 21.22
CA PHE A 477 -24.53 22.75 21.91
C PHE A 477 -23.72 21.88 22.88
N HIS A 478 -24.46 21.17 23.74
CA HIS A 478 -23.99 20.04 24.51
C HIS A 478 -24.75 18.79 24.05
N LEU A 479 -24.28 17.62 24.48
CA LEU A 479 -24.86 16.35 24.03
C LEU A 479 -26.34 16.21 24.29
N GLU A 480 -26.78 16.78 25.42
CA GLU A 480 -28.20 16.69 25.87
C GLU A 480 -29.14 17.45 24.93
N ASN A 481 -28.69 18.58 24.38
CA ASN A 481 -29.55 19.53 23.64
C ASN A 481 -29.21 19.72 22.18
N ILE A 482 -28.29 18.92 21.64
CA ILE A 482 -27.95 18.96 20.19
C ILE A 482 -29.21 18.56 19.38
N PRO A 483 -29.61 19.36 18.36
CA PRO A 483 -30.72 18.99 17.46
C PRO A 483 -30.39 17.71 16.68
N GLN A 484 -31.38 16.85 16.50
CA GLN A 484 -31.26 15.59 15.76
C GLN A 484 -30.78 15.85 14.33
N GLU A 485 -31.31 16.85 13.67
CA GLU A 485 -30.98 17.20 12.29
C GLU A 485 -29.52 17.64 12.16
N LEU A 486 -28.99 18.37 13.16
CA LEU A 486 -27.60 18.81 13.17
C LEU A 486 -26.64 17.63 13.40
N LEU A 487 -27.00 16.69 14.29
CA LEU A 487 -26.23 15.48 14.50
C LEU A 487 -26.25 14.57 13.25
N PHE A 488 -27.40 14.47 12.60
CA PHE A 488 -27.56 13.73 11.34
C PHE A 488 -26.72 14.35 10.22
N GLU A 489 -26.78 15.69 10.03
CA GLU A 489 -25.98 16.44 9.07
C GLU A 489 -24.47 16.19 9.30
N ALA A 490 -24.02 16.19 10.56
CA ALA A 490 -22.64 15.91 10.90
C ALA A 490 -22.22 14.49 10.48
N LYS A 491 -23.07 13.50 10.70
CA LYS A 491 -22.82 12.12 10.27
C LYS A 491 -22.80 11.99 8.75
N GLN A 492 -23.71 12.64 8.05
CA GLN A 492 -23.72 12.67 6.57
C GLN A 492 -22.47 13.34 5.97
N LYS A 493 -21.85 14.27 6.70
CA LYS A 493 -20.58 14.89 6.30
C LYS A 493 -19.33 14.09 6.73
N GLY A 494 -19.52 12.90 7.29
CA GLY A 494 -18.45 11.96 7.62
C GLY A 494 -17.75 12.19 8.96
N TYR A 495 -18.27 13.08 9.82
CA TYR A 495 -17.71 13.25 11.16
C TYR A 495 -17.81 11.97 11.99
N ALA A 496 -16.67 11.52 12.51
CA ALA A 496 -16.64 10.41 13.47
C ALA A 496 -17.32 10.81 14.79
N ASP A 497 -17.92 9.84 15.49
CA ASP A 497 -18.47 10.05 16.82
C ASP A 497 -17.44 10.67 17.77
N ARG A 498 -16.15 10.33 17.58
CA ARG A 498 -15.04 10.89 18.35
C ARG A 498 -14.75 12.37 18.05
N GLN A 499 -14.92 12.82 16.81
CA GLN A 499 -14.81 14.24 16.44
C GLN A 499 -15.98 15.04 17.03
N ILE A 500 -17.20 14.50 16.92
CA ILE A 500 -18.41 15.11 17.51
C ILE A 500 -18.26 15.19 19.03
N ALA A 501 -17.75 14.15 19.67
CA ALA A 501 -17.47 14.12 21.10
C ALA A 501 -16.48 15.23 21.52
N HIS A 502 -15.44 15.46 20.72
CA HIS A 502 -14.51 16.55 20.95
C HIS A 502 -15.18 17.93 20.92
N LEU A 503 -16.03 18.18 19.92
CA LEU A 503 -16.76 19.44 19.77
C LEU A 503 -17.79 19.64 20.91
N LEU A 504 -18.49 18.58 21.31
CA LEU A 504 -19.50 18.60 22.37
C LEU A 504 -18.89 18.44 23.79
N ARG A 505 -17.58 18.17 23.92
CA ARG A 505 -16.86 17.95 25.17
C ARG A 505 -17.41 16.81 26.02
N CYS A 506 -17.68 15.68 25.36
CA CYS A 506 -18.21 14.45 25.95
C CYS A 506 -17.41 13.22 25.48
N LEU A 507 -17.84 12.02 25.84
CA LEU A 507 -17.18 10.77 25.42
C LEU A 507 -17.71 10.29 24.05
N GLU A 508 -16.85 9.62 23.29
CA GLU A 508 -17.21 8.95 22.02
C GLU A 508 -18.41 8.01 22.19
N SER A 509 -18.42 7.24 23.29
CA SER A 509 -19.50 6.29 23.60
C SER A 509 -20.85 6.97 23.88
N GLU A 510 -20.83 8.17 24.45
CA GLU A 510 -22.05 8.93 24.73
C GLU A 510 -22.68 9.45 23.42
N VAL A 511 -21.85 9.92 22.47
CA VAL A 511 -22.31 10.30 21.14
C VAL A 511 -22.91 9.10 20.40
N ALA A 512 -22.23 7.94 20.46
CA ALA A 512 -22.71 6.72 19.82
C ALA A 512 -24.07 6.28 20.37
N VAL A 513 -24.29 6.36 21.68
CA VAL A 513 -25.57 6.06 22.32
C VAL A 513 -26.65 7.06 21.89
N LYS A 514 -26.35 8.38 21.99
CA LYS A 514 -27.28 9.44 21.61
C LYS A 514 -27.75 9.32 20.16
N ARG A 515 -26.79 9.03 19.24
CA ARG A 515 -27.06 8.81 17.83
C ARG A 515 -28.04 7.66 17.61
N LYS A 516 -27.82 6.52 18.27
CA LYS A 516 -28.69 5.33 18.18
C LYS A 516 -30.09 5.59 18.76
N ASP A 517 -30.16 6.27 19.90
CA ASP A 517 -31.43 6.64 20.54
C ASP A 517 -32.29 7.58 19.67
N LEU A 518 -31.64 8.41 18.86
CA LEU A 518 -32.28 9.29 17.87
C LEU A 518 -32.57 8.58 16.52
N GLY A 519 -32.27 7.29 16.39
CA GLY A 519 -32.47 6.53 15.16
C GLY A 519 -31.50 6.90 14.03
N ILE A 520 -30.40 7.58 14.34
CA ILE A 520 -29.36 7.92 13.38
C ILE A 520 -28.41 6.72 13.25
N ASN A 521 -28.75 5.83 12.33
CA ASN A 521 -28.01 4.60 12.09
C ASN A 521 -27.25 4.67 10.79
N ARG A 522 -26.11 3.99 10.74
CA ARG A 522 -25.34 3.79 9.53
C ARG A 522 -26.07 2.82 8.61
N VAL A 523 -26.11 3.13 7.33
CA VAL A 523 -26.63 2.26 6.27
C VAL A 523 -25.50 1.92 5.29
N TYR A 524 -25.69 0.90 4.49
CA TYR A 524 -24.69 0.41 3.56
C TYR A 524 -25.25 0.44 2.14
N LYS A 525 -24.48 1.06 1.24
CA LYS A 525 -24.80 1.21 -0.17
C LYS A 525 -23.86 0.32 -1.01
N LEU A 526 -24.37 -0.14 -2.14
CA LEU A 526 -23.58 -0.89 -3.11
C LEU A 526 -22.62 0.03 -3.86
N VAL A 527 -21.41 -0.45 -4.09
CA VAL A 527 -20.51 0.12 -5.11
C VAL A 527 -20.96 -0.46 -6.44
N ASP A 528 -21.57 0.36 -7.27
CA ASP A 528 -22.11 -0.03 -8.55
C ASP A 528 -21.50 0.79 -9.70
N THR A 529 -21.66 0.29 -10.92
CA THR A 529 -21.16 0.96 -12.13
C THR A 529 -22.22 1.80 -12.85
N CYS A 530 -23.42 1.94 -12.30
CA CYS A 530 -24.56 2.42 -13.05
C CYS A 530 -25.47 3.41 -12.30
N ALA A 531 -24.99 3.96 -11.18
CA ALA A 531 -25.76 4.93 -10.37
C ALA A 531 -27.20 4.44 -10.07
N ALA A 532 -27.35 3.18 -9.70
CA ALA A 532 -28.60 2.49 -9.44
C ALA A 532 -29.59 2.41 -10.64
N GLU A 533 -29.14 2.67 -11.88
CA GLU A 533 -29.98 2.51 -13.08
C GLU A 533 -30.29 1.03 -13.36
N PHE A 534 -29.37 0.12 -13.03
CA PHE A 534 -29.53 -1.31 -13.09
C PHE A 534 -29.24 -1.93 -11.72
N GLU A 535 -29.81 -3.10 -11.43
CA GLU A 535 -29.50 -3.82 -10.21
C GLU A 535 -28.04 -4.27 -10.18
N ALA A 536 -27.30 -3.87 -9.15
CA ALA A 536 -25.95 -4.36 -8.90
C ALA A 536 -26.01 -5.66 -8.09
N LEU A 537 -25.27 -6.67 -8.54
CA LEU A 537 -25.28 -8.03 -7.97
C LEU A 537 -24.01 -8.36 -7.18
N THR A 538 -23.14 -7.39 -6.94
CA THR A 538 -21.90 -7.59 -6.19
C THR A 538 -22.07 -7.24 -4.73
N PRO A 539 -21.58 -8.05 -3.81
CA PRO A 539 -21.61 -7.75 -2.37
C PRO A 539 -20.47 -6.81 -1.96
N TYR A 540 -20.32 -5.69 -2.65
CA TYR A 540 -19.30 -4.66 -2.41
C TYR A 540 -19.98 -3.39 -1.91
N TYR A 541 -19.70 -3.03 -0.64
CA TYR A 541 -20.43 -2.02 0.09
C TYR A 541 -19.51 -0.90 0.59
N TYR A 542 -20.08 0.31 0.67
CA TYR A 542 -19.61 1.41 1.50
C TYR A 542 -20.72 1.89 2.44
N SER A 543 -20.37 2.53 3.54
CA SER A 543 -21.35 3.02 4.50
C SER A 543 -21.69 4.49 4.28
N THR A 544 -22.86 4.93 4.74
CA THR A 544 -23.27 6.33 4.81
C THR A 544 -24.37 6.51 5.87
N PHE A 545 -24.87 7.72 6.00
CA PHE A 545 -26.03 8.04 6.85
C PHE A 545 -27.18 8.55 5.98
N GLU A 546 -28.04 7.62 5.62
CA GLU A 546 -29.25 7.83 4.83
C GLU A 546 -30.40 6.96 5.40
N TYR A 547 -31.52 6.89 4.70
CA TYR A 547 -32.70 6.16 5.16
C TYR A 547 -32.78 4.73 4.61
N GLU A 548 -32.17 4.48 3.47
CA GLU A 548 -32.24 3.22 2.74
C GLU A 548 -30.94 2.41 2.87
N ASN A 549 -31.07 1.15 3.25
CA ASN A 549 -29.95 0.22 3.37
C ASN A 549 -30.04 -0.85 2.28
N GLU A 550 -28.97 -1.06 1.52
CA GLU A 550 -28.90 -2.01 0.41
C GLU A 550 -28.20 -3.33 0.82
N SER A 551 -27.53 -3.35 1.96
CA SER A 551 -26.89 -4.59 2.43
C SER A 551 -27.92 -5.56 3.01
N VAL A 552 -27.99 -6.75 2.40
CA VAL A 552 -28.83 -7.87 2.87
C VAL A 552 -28.01 -8.77 3.78
N VAL A 553 -28.49 -8.95 5.01
CA VAL A 553 -27.86 -9.83 6.01
C VAL A 553 -28.38 -11.26 5.83
N SER A 554 -27.49 -12.20 5.59
CA SER A 554 -27.84 -13.62 5.48
C SER A 554 -27.96 -14.29 6.86
N GLU A 555 -28.57 -15.48 6.89
CA GLU A 555 -28.65 -16.32 8.09
C GLU A 555 -27.45 -17.30 8.21
N ARG A 556 -26.51 -17.27 7.25
CA ARG A 556 -25.31 -18.12 7.29
C ARG A 556 -24.40 -17.71 8.44
N PRO A 557 -23.69 -18.65 9.08
CA PRO A 557 -22.63 -18.31 10.03
C PRO A 557 -21.54 -17.48 9.33
N LYS A 558 -21.16 -16.36 9.93
CA LYS A 558 -20.27 -15.36 9.33
C LYS A 558 -19.02 -15.12 10.14
N VAL A 559 -17.93 -14.85 9.43
CA VAL A 559 -16.65 -14.45 10.01
C VAL A 559 -16.20 -13.13 9.40
N VAL A 560 -15.82 -12.19 10.24
CA VAL A 560 -15.20 -10.93 9.81
C VAL A 560 -13.68 -11.06 9.86
N VAL A 561 -13.01 -10.68 8.77
CA VAL A 561 -11.55 -10.51 8.71
C VAL A 561 -11.25 -9.02 8.61
N LEU A 562 -10.47 -8.48 9.56
CA LEU A 562 -10.04 -7.09 9.52
C LEU A 562 -8.76 -6.94 8.71
N GLY A 563 -8.77 -6.03 7.75
CA GLY A 563 -7.66 -5.77 6.86
C GLY A 563 -6.50 -5.00 7.48
N SER A 564 -5.43 -4.85 6.72
CA SER A 564 -4.17 -4.24 7.14
C SER A 564 -4.16 -2.70 7.07
N GLY A 565 -5.19 -2.09 6.48
CA GLY A 565 -5.20 -0.65 6.20
C GLY A 565 -4.20 -0.26 5.11
N PRO A 566 -3.70 0.99 5.12
CA PRO A 566 -2.74 1.44 4.12
C PRO A 566 -1.40 0.74 4.25
N ASN A 567 -0.77 0.48 3.11
CA ASN A 567 0.61 0.02 3.07
C ASN A 567 1.54 1.08 3.69
N ARG A 568 2.48 0.62 4.51
CA ARG A 568 3.53 1.43 5.10
C ARG A 568 4.74 0.58 5.44
N ILE A 569 5.90 1.19 5.60
CA ILE A 569 7.11 0.47 6.01
C ILE A 569 6.88 -0.22 7.35
N GLY A 570 7.04 -1.55 7.37
CA GLY A 570 6.77 -2.42 8.50
C GLY A 570 5.37 -3.03 8.53
N GLN A 571 4.45 -2.60 7.68
CA GLN A 571 3.12 -3.20 7.52
C GLN A 571 2.69 -3.11 6.04
N GLY A 572 3.17 -4.03 5.24
CA GLY A 572 2.96 -4.08 3.79
C GLY A 572 2.02 -5.19 3.35
N ILE A 573 2.24 -5.63 2.12
CA ILE A 573 1.43 -6.63 1.42
C ILE A 573 1.40 -8.00 2.11
N GLU A 574 2.36 -8.31 2.97
CA GLU A 574 2.46 -9.56 3.72
C GLU A 574 1.22 -9.79 4.61
N PHE A 575 0.65 -8.72 5.11
CA PHE A 575 -0.59 -8.79 5.89
C PHE A 575 -1.82 -8.86 5.01
N ASP A 576 -1.80 -8.29 3.82
CA ASP A 576 -2.87 -8.49 2.84
C ASP A 576 -2.90 -9.95 2.36
N TYR A 577 -1.74 -10.52 2.04
CA TYR A 577 -1.58 -11.95 1.76
C TYR A 577 -2.23 -12.81 2.85
N SER A 578 -1.92 -12.49 4.11
CA SER A 578 -2.49 -13.21 5.24
C SER A 578 -4.01 -13.06 5.34
N CYS A 579 -4.55 -11.86 5.10
CA CYS A 579 -6.00 -11.62 5.08
C CYS A 579 -6.70 -12.40 3.97
N VAL A 580 -6.15 -12.41 2.75
CA VAL A 580 -6.72 -13.16 1.63
C VAL A 580 -6.77 -14.66 1.94
N HIS A 581 -5.66 -15.24 2.41
CA HIS A 581 -5.63 -16.65 2.80
C HIS A 581 -6.57 -16.97 3.98
N GLY A 582 -6.73 -16.05 4.92
CA GLY A 582 -7.71 -16.17 5.99
C GLY A 582 -9.15 -16.22 5.48
N VAL A 583 -9.50 -15.36 4.53
CA VAL A 583 -10.80 -15.36 3.88
C VAL A 583 -11.05 -16.68 3.14
N LEU A 584 -10.07 -17.13 2.33
CA LEU A 584 -10.17 -18.38 1.59
C LEU A 584 -10.37 -19.59 2.53
N ALA A 585 -9.59 -19.68 3.60
CA ALA A 585 -9.71 -20.75 4.58
C ALA A 585 -11.08 -20.75 5.30
N ALA A 586 -11.60 -19.57 5.64
CA ALA A 586 -12.92 -19.47 6.26
C ALA A 586 -14.04 -19.89 5.29
N LYS A 587 -13.93 -19.57 4.00
CA LYS A 587 -14.84 -20.09 2.95
C LYS A 587 -14.79 -21.61 2.85
N GLU A 588 -13.60 -22.20 2.84
CA GLU A 588 -13.41 -23.66 2.83
C GLU A 588 -14.07 -24.33 4.06
N CYS A 589 -14.10 -23.64 5.20
CA CYS A 589 -14.80 -24.09 6.39
C CYS A 589 -16.32 -23.88 6.35
N GLY A 590 -16.88 -23.34 5.27
CA GLY A 590 -18.32 -23.13 5.09
C GLY A 590 -18.89 -21.83 5.66
N TYR A 591 -18.05 -20.92 6.14
CA TYR A 591 -18.48 -19.62 6.65
C TYR A 591 -18.74 -18.63 5.51
N GLU A 592 -19.70 -17.74 5.72
CA GLU A 592 -19.79 -16.52 4.93
C GLU A 592 -18.71 -15.55 5.42
N THR A 593 -17.90 -15.08 4.50
CA THR A 593 -16.73 -14.24 4.84
C THR A 593 -17.02 -12.77 4.58
N ILE A 594 -16.66 -11.94 5.55
CA ILE A 594 -16.78 -10.49 5.48
C ILE A 594 -15.40 -9.88 5.60
N MET A 595 -14.96 -9.15 4.57
CA MET A 595 -13.73 -8.39 4.57
C MET A 595 -14.00 -6.92 4.85
N ILE A 596 -13.22 -6.28 5.73
CA ILE A 596 -13.28 -4.84 5.99
C ILE A 596 -11.88 -4.27 5.82
N ASN A 597 -11.69 -3.40 4.82
CA ASN A 597 -10.41 -2.74 4.56
C ASN A 597 -10.63 -1.44 3.77
N CYS A 598 -9.63 -0.57 3.74
CA CYS A 598 -9.66 0.77 3.11
C CYS A 598 -8.52 1.02 2.10
N ASN A 599 -7.80 -0.04 1.72
CA ASN A 599 -6.66 0.06 0.83
C ASN A 599 -7.06 -0.37 -0.60
N PRO A 600 -7.06 0.53 -1.59
CA PRO A 600 -7.48 0.18 -2.95
C PRO A 600 -6.46 -0.65 -3.73
N GLU A 601 -5.21 -0.72 -3.26
CA GLU A 601 -4.12 -1.44 -3.95
C GLU A 601 -4.10 -2.94 -3.66
N THR A 602 -4.97 -3.45 -2.78
CA THR A 602 -4.87 -4.81 -2.23
C THR A 602 -5.80 -5.81 -2.91
N VAL A 603 -5.42 -7.09 -2.87
CA VAL A 603 -6.25 -8.22 -3.34
C VAL A 603 -7.38 -8.52 -2.36
N SER A 604 -7.21 -8.26 -1.05
CA SER A 604 -8.26 -8.44 -0.06
C SER A 604 -9.48 -7.55 -0.33
N THR A 605 -9.29 -6.42 -1.00
CA THR A 605 -10.38 -5.51 -1.39
C THR A 605 -10.93 -5.78 -2.79
N ASP A 606 -10.62 -6.91 -3.41
CA ASP A 606 -11.33 -7.37 -4.59
C ASP A 606 -12.71 -7.89 -4.19
N PHE A 607 -13.75 -7.45 -4.90
CA PHE A 607 -15.13 -7.81 -4.60
C PHE A 607 -15.41 -9.32 -4.68
N ASP A 608 -14.53 -10.07 -5.35
CA ASP A 608 -14.62 -11.53 -5.51
C ASP A 608 -13.75 -12.32 -4.54
N THR A 609 -12.99 -11.66 -3.67
CA THR A 609 -12.16 -12.33 -2.66
C THR A 609 -12.99 -12.82 -1.48
N ALA A 610 -13.75 -11.96 -0.81
CA ALA A 610 -14.68 -12.32 0.26
C ALA A 610 -16.11 -12.50 -0.28
N ASP A 611 -17.03 -13.09 0.52
CA ASP A 611 -18.44 -13.13 0.17
C ASP A 611 -19.08 -11.75 0.30
N LYS A 612 -18.57 -10.91 1.21
CA LYS A 612 -18.92 -9.51 1.33
C LYS A 612 -17.69 -8.65 1.58
N LEU A 613 -17.61 -7.53 0.90
CA LEU A 613 -16.59 -6.52 1.11
C LEU A 613 -17.23 -5.22 1.59
N TYR A 614 -16.82 -4.75 2.76
CA TYR A 614 -17.07 -3.39 3.22
C TYR A 614 -15.80 -2.56 3.03
N PHE A 615 -15.84 -1.67 2.05
CA PHE A 615 -14.72 -0.76 1.82
C PHE A 615 -14.83 0.44 2.77
N GLU A 616 -14.27 0.26 3.96
CA GLU A 616 -14.42 1.19 5.08
C GLU A 616 -13.11 1.36 5.85
N PRO A 617 -12.93 2.50 6.53
CA PRO A 617 -11.84 2.66 7.48
C PRO A 617 -11.80 1.51 8.48
N VAL A 618 -10.61 0.95 8.73
CA VAL A 618 -10.39 0.01 9.84
C VAL A 618 -10.35 0.81 11.14
N PHE A 619 -11.43 1.51 11.41
CA PHE A 619 -11.63 2.45 12.49
C PHE A 619 -12.82 2.01 13.34
N TRP A 620 -12.73 2.15 14.66
CA TRP A 620 -13.66 1.51 15.61
C TRP A 620 -15.15 1.72 15.29
N GLU A 621 -15.56 2.94 15.04
CA GLU A 621 -16.98 3.27 14.78
C GLU A 621 -17.53 2.46 13.59
N HIS A 622 -16.78 2.42 12.48
CA HIS A 622 -17.17 1.69 11.26
C HIS A 622 -17.23 0.18 11.52
N ILE A 623 -16.18 -0.37 12.14
CA ILE A 623 -16.09 -1.80 12.46
C ILE A 623 -17.23 -2.22 13.38
N TYR A 624 -17.50 -1.44 14.43
CA TYR A 624 -18.55 -1.75 15.37
C TYR A 624 -19.94 -1.74 14.72
N ASP A 625 -20.25 -0.72 13.91
CA ASP A 625 -21.54 -0.63 13.22
C ASP A 625 -21.73 -1.79 12.21
N ILE A 626 -20.69 -2.21 11.48
CA ILE A 626 -20.74 -3.38 10.58
C ILE A 626 -20.98 -4.67 11.37
N ILE A 627 -20.29 -4.87 12.49
CA ILE A 627 -20.48 -6.05 13.36
C ILE A 627 -21.91 -6.10 13.92
N GLN A 628 -22.46 -4.97 14.34
CA GLN A 628 -23.84 -4.90 14.81
C GLN A 628 -24.86 -5.22 13.71
N HIS A 629 -24.55 -4.83 12.47
CA HIS A 629 -25.39 -5.11 11.30
C HIS A 629 -25.31 -6.59 10.89
N GLU A 630 -24.11 -7.12 10.69
CA GLU A 630 -23.88 -8.46 10.15
C GLU A 630 -24.01 -9.58 11.19
N LYS A 631 -23.75 -9.30 12.46
CA LYS A 631 -23.78 -10.24 13.58
C LYS A 631 -22.93 -11.51 13.34
N PRO A 632 -21.63 -11.35 13.07
CA PRO A 632 -20.74 -12.48 12.84
C PRO A 632 -20.57 -13.33 14.11
N ILE A 633 -20.13 -14.58 13.95
CA ILE A 633 -19.75 -15.44 15.09
C ILE A 633 -18.51 -14.90 15.79
N GLY A 634 -17.67 -14.14 15.09
CA GLY A 634 -16.48 -13.50 15.63
C GLY A 634 -15.64 -12.79 14.58
N VAL A 635 -14.54 -12.22 15.03
CA VAL A 635 -13.65 -11.35 14.25
C VAL A 635 -12.21 -11.90 14.31
N ILE A 636 -11.56 -12.03 13.16
CA ILE A 636 -10.13 -12.36 13.04
C ILE A 636 -9.35 -11.05 12.98
N VAL A 637 -8.48 -10.81 13.97
CA VAL A 637 -7.63 -9.61 14.07
C VAL A 637 -6.16 -9.90 13.78
N GLN A 638 -5.71 -11.15 13.89
CA GLN A 638 -4.29 -11.52 13.81
C GLN A 638 -3.68 -11.39 12.42
N LEU A 639 -4.49 -11.37 11.37
CA LEU A 639 -4.02 -11.40 9.98
C LEU A 639 -3.73 -10.00 9.42
N GLY A 640 -4.44 -8.97 9.91
CA GLY A 640 -4.35 -7.58 9.43
C GLY A 640 -3.22 -6.75 10.08
N GLY A 641 -2.29 -7.37 10.79
CA GLY A 641 -1.18 -6.68 11.46
C GLY A 641 -1.66 -5.70 12.54
N GLN A 642 -0.84 -4.68 12.82
CA GLN A 642 -1.13 -3.71 13.90
C GLN A 642 -2.41 -2.89 13.70
N THR A 643 -2.82 -2.64 12.46
CA THR A 643 -4.06 -1.92 12.17
C THR A 643 -5.27 -2.65 12.78
N ALA A 644 -5.38 -3.95 12.54
CA ALA A 644 -6.46 -4.77 13.08
C ALA A 644 -6.30 -5.03 14.60
N LEU A 645 -5.09 -5.30 15.06
CA LEU A 645 -4.79 -5.61 16.46
C LEU A 645 -5.14 -4.48 17.43
N LYS A 646 -4.97 -3.23 17.04
CA LYS A 646 -5.37 -2.06 17.84
C LYS A 646 -6.85 -2.08 18.25
N LEU A 647 -7.69 -2.82 17.56
CA LEU A 647 -9.12 -2.94 17.85
C LEU A 647 -9.44 -4.07 18.81
N ALA A 648 -8.50 -4.98 19.12
CA ALA A 648 -8.73 -6.16 19.95
C ALA A 648 -9.25 -5.82 21.35
N GLU A 649 -8.69 -4.78 22.00
CA GLU A 649 -9.17 -4.31 23.32
C GLU A 649 -10.63 -3.88 23.26
N LYS A 650 -11.00 -3.07 22.26
CA LYS A 650 -12.39 -2.60 22.13
C LYS A 650 -13.32 -3.75 21.79
N LEU A 651 -12.93 -4.68 20.93
CA LEU A 651 -13.73 -5.87 20.62
C LEU A 651 -14.03 -6.66 21.89
N GLN A 652 -13.01 -6.96 22.70
CA GLN A 652 -13.22 -7.66 23.98
C GLN A 652 -14.09 -6.88 24.94
N ARG A 653 -13.86 -5.56 25.10
CA ARG A 653 -14.63 -4.70 26.01
C ARG A 653 -16.12 -4.65 25.64
N TYR A 654 -16.44 -4.74 24.35
CA TYR A 654 -17.83 -4.77 23.85
C TYR A 654 -18.39 -6.18 23.67
N GLY A 655 -17.70 -7.21 24.18
CA GLY A 655 -18.16 -8.60 24.17
C GLY A 655 -18.21 -9.25 22.80
N ILE A 656 -17.44 -8.75 21.84
CA ILE A 656 -17.35 -9.30 20.48
C ILE A 656 -16.28 -10.40 20.48
N PRO A 657 -16.62 -11.64 20.08
CA PRO A 657 -15.65 -12.73 20.06
C PRO A 657 -14.49 -12.47 19.10
N ILE A 658 -13.27 -12.63 19.58
CA ILE A 658 -12.06 -12.67 18.77
C ILE A 658 -11.79 -14.13 18.43
N LEU A 659 -11.66 -14.44 17.13
CA LEU A 659 -11.33 -15.77 16.64
C LEU A 659 -9.80 -15.89 16.54
N GLY A 660 -9.23 -16.87 17.24
CA GLY A 660 -7.79 -17.05 17.39
C GLY A 660 -7.29 -16.68 18.78
N THR A 661 -6.11 -16.11 18.88
CA THR A 661 -5.47 -15.71 20.14
C THR A 661 -6.30 -14.61 20.83
N SER A 662 -6.55 -14.79 22.12
CA SER A 662 -7.34 -13.85 22.92
C SER A 662 -6.64 -12.49 23.08
N TYR A 663 -7.40 -11.43 23.32
CA TYR A 663 -6.84 -10.11 23.63
C TYR A 663 -5.86 -10.16 24.81
N GLU A 664 -6.19 -10.90 25.86
CA GLU A 664 -5.33 -11.03 27.02
C GLU A 664 -3.94 -11.61 26.68
N ALA A 665 -3.88 -12.58 25.78
CA ALA A 665 -2.63 -13.15 25.31
C ALA A 665 -1.86 -12.19 24.38
N LEU A 666 -2.59 -11.45 23.54
CA LEU A 666 -2.01 -10.41 22.68
C LEU A 666 -1.37 -9.31 23.53
N ASP A 667 -2.10 -8.78 24.50
CA ASP A 667 -1.66 -7.72 25.40
C ASP A 667 -0.49 -8.17 26.28
N LEU A 668 -0.54 -9.41 26.80
CA LEU A 668 0.53 -9.99 27.59
C LEU A 668 1.85 -10.09 26.80
N ALA A 669 1.78 -10.43 25.52
CA ALA A 669 2.96 -10.53 24.66
C ALA A 669 3.53 -9.14 24.29
N GLU A 670 2.68 -8.12 24.16
CA GLU A 670 3.09 -6.73 23.85
C GLU A 670 3.58 -5.98 25.09
N ASP A 671 3.03 -6.26 26.28
CA ASP A 671 3.47 -5.67 27.55
C ASP A 671 4.80 -6.29 28.01
N ARG A 672 5.89 -5.54 27.83
CA ARG A 672 7.24 -6.02 28.15
C ARG A 672 7.37 -6.50 29.59
N GLY A 673 6.77 -5.81 30.54
CA GLY A 673 6.84 -6.16 31.97
C GLY A 673 6.14 -7.49 32.27
N ARG A 674 4.95 -7.69 31.71
CA ARG A 674 4.18 -8.92 31.85
C ARG A 674 4.87 -10.08 31.12
N PHE A 675 5.34 -9.84 29.89
CA PHE A 675 6.01 -10.83 29.08
C PHE A 675 7.33 -11.31 29.72
N SER A 676 8.15 -10.39 30.25
CA SER A 676 9.37 -10.77 30.95
C SER A 676 9.13 -11.64 32.19
N LYS A 677 8.08 -11.36 32.97
CA LYS A 677 7.68 -12.22 34.09
C LYS A 677 7.27 -13.62 33.63
N LEU A 678 6.62 -13.73 32.46
CA LEU A 678 6.32 -15.03 31.84
C LEU A 678 7.61 -15.77 31.46
N LEU A 679 8.58 -15.08 30.87
CA LEU A 679 9.88 -15.65 30.51
C LEU A 679 10.67 -16.12 31.75
N GLU A 680 10.70 -15.28 32.81
CA GLU A 680 11.33 -15.63 34.10
C GLU A 680 10.70 -16.88 34.72
N LYS A 681 9.39 -16.92 34.85
CA LYS A 681 8.64 -18.07 35.35
C LYS A 681 9.00 -19.35 34.62
N ASN A 682 9.30 -19.24 33.32
CA ASN A 682 9.59 -20.35 32.45
C ASN A 682 11.09 -20.64 32.29
N ASN A 683 11.95 -19.93 33.02
CA ASN A 683 13.43 -20.02 32.90
C ASN A 683 13.92 -19.82 31.45
N VAL A 684 13.27 -18.92 30.69
CA VAL A 684 13.67 -18.55 29.33
C VAL A 684 14.56 -17.33 29.39
N PRO A 685 15.77 -17.35 28.81
CA PRO A 685 16.66 -16.19 28.82
C PRO A 685 16.09 -15.03 27.95
N PHE A 686 16.28 -13.80 28.44
CA PHE A 686 15.98 -12.58 27.72
C PHE A 686 16.95 -11.47 28.15
N PRO A 687 17.12 -10.37 27.36
CA PRO A 687 17.97 -9.24 27.73
C PRO A 687 17.46 -8.56 28.99
N LYS A 688 18.38 -8.11 29.87
CA LYS A 688 18.01 -7.24 31.00
C LYS A 688 17.36 -5.99 30.47
N TYR A 689 16.33 -5.50 31.13
CA TYR A 689 15.55 -4.34 30.69
C TYR A 689 15.05 -3.51 31.87
N GLY A 690 14.57 -2.31 31.55
CA GLY A 690 13.77 -1.52 32.46
C GLY A 690 12.95 -0.48 31.73
N VAL A 691 11.99 0.08 32.44
CA VAL A 691 11.04 1.07 31.91
C VAL A 691 11.29 2.41 32.58
N VAL A 692 11.32 3.48 31.81
CA VAL A 692 11.57 4.84 32.28
C VAL A 692 10.56 5.82 31.66
N GLU A 693 10.31 6.91 32.39
CA GLU A 693 9.40 7.99 31.99
C GLU A 693 10.11 9.36 31.94
N SER A 694 11.40 9.40 32.29
CA SER A 694 12.21 10.60 32.22
C SER A 694 13.68 10.31 31.87
N ALA A 695 14.42 11.34 31.45
CA ALA A 695 15.84 11.22 31.15
C ALA A 695 16.66 10.88 32.39
N GLU A 696 16.31 11.43 33.58
CA GLU A 696 16.99 11.15 34.84
C GLU A 696 16.87 9.67 35.22
N GLN A 697 15.66 9.11 35.13
CA GLN A 697 15.41 7.67 35.34
C GLN A 697 16.20 6.81 34.35
N ALA A 698 16.30 7.23 33.08
CA ALA A 698 17.06 6.54 32.07
C ALA A 698 18.55 6.49 32.41
N ILE A 699 19.11 7.58 32.88
CA ILE A 699 20.51 7.66 33.30
C ILE A 699 20.78 6.76 34.51
N GLU A 700 19.89 6.78 35.52
CA GLU A 700 20.03 5.94 36.71
C GLU A 700 19.99 4.46 36.33
N LEU A 701 18.98 4.04 35.56
CA LEU A 701 18.82 2.67 35.12
C LEU A 701 19.97 2.18 34.22
N SER A 702 20.57 3.07 33.43
CA SER A 702 21.71 2.74 32.57
C SER A 702 22.95 2.27 33.36
N GLN A 703 23.12 2.69 34.62
CA GLN A 703 24.21 2.26 35.48
C GLN A 703 24.06 0.79 35.90
N GLU A 704 22.80 0.33 36.02
CA GLU A 704 22.50 -1.07 36.37
C GLU A 704 22.56 -1.98 35.13
N LEU A 705 22.00 -1.51 34.01
CA LEU A 705 21.92 -2.30 32.78
C LEU A 705 23.26 -2.40 32.06
N GLY A 706 24.07 -1.33 32.10
CA GLY A 706 25.32 -1.21 31.34
C GLY A 706 25.09 -0.92 29.86
N PHE A 707 26.08 -0.24 29.22
CA PHE A 707 26.06 0.00 27.76
C PHE A 707 26.68 -1.16 26.98
N PRO A 708 26.28 -1.34 25.70
CA PRO A 708 25.31 -0.55 24.94
C PRO A 708 23.85 -0.87 25.30
N LEU A 709 22.96 0.11 25.12
CA LEU A 709 21.53 -0.03 25.38
C LEU A 709 20.71 0.18 24.09
N LEU A 710 19.65 -0.62 23.93
CA LEU A 710 18.60 -0.35 22.94
C LEU A 710 17.51 0.46 23.62
N VAL A 711 17.30 1.68 23.12
CA VAL A 711 16.24 2.59 23.56
C VAL A 711 15.06 2.46 22.62
N ARG A 712 13.88 2.21 23.16
CA ARG A 712 12.66 2.11 22.33
C ARG A 712 11.43 2.66 23.04
N PRO A 713 10.60 3.45 22.34
CA PRO A 713 9.28 3.83 22.85
C PRO A 713 8.38 2.59 22.96
N SER A 714 7.46 2.58 23.93
CA SER A 714 6.43 1.54 24.03
C SER A 714 5.41 1.68 22.89
N TYR A 715 4.86 0.54 22.43
CA TYR A 715 3.79 0.49 21.43
C TYR A 715 4.09 1.15 20.07
N VAL A 716 5.29 0.98 19.53
CA VAL A 716 5.68 1.50 18.21
C VAL A 716 5.75 0.39 17.15
N LEU A 717 5.44 0.76 15.88
CA LEU A 717 5.48 -0.14 14.73
C LEU A 717 6.81 -0.01 13.96
N GLY A 718 7.37 -1.16 13.53
CA GLY A 718 8.56 -1.20 12.66
C GLY A 718 9.77 -0.49 13.25
N GLY A 719 9.97 -0.58 14.58
CA GLY A 719 11.11 -0.01 15.29
C GLY A 719 11.17 1.52 15.29
N GLN A 720 10.04 2.21 15.14
CA GLN A 720 10.01 3.68 15.12
C GLN A 720 10.74 4.29 16.32
N LYS A 721 11.72 5.20 16.05
CA LYS A 721 12.56 5.85 17.08
C LYS A 721 13.40 4.89 17.94
N MET A 722 13.55 3.64 17.54
CA MET A 722 14.49 2.74 18.20
C MET A 722 15.92 3.10 17.84
N LYS A 723 16.80 3.14 18.84
CA LYS A 723 18.21 3.46 18.66
C LYS A 723 19.08 2.71 19.64
N ILE A 724 20.23 2.21 19.17
CA ILE A 724 21.28 1.69 20.02
C ILE A 724 22.15 2.88 20.47
N VAL A 725 22.31 3.04 21.76
CA VAL A 725 23.14 4.10 22.38
C VAL A 725 24.30 3.45 23.13
N ILE A 726 25.47 4.07 23.02
CA ILE A 726 26.73 3.52 23.54
C ILE A 726 27.27 4.25 24.76
N ASN A 727 26.69 5.40 25.09
CA ASN A 727 27.11 6.21 26.23
C ASN A 727 25.92 7.00 26.80
N LYS A 728 26.19 7.68 27.93
CA LYS A 728 25.20 8.43 28.69
C LYS A 728 24.68 9.66 27.91
N GLU A 729 25.54 10.36 27.19
CA GLU A 729 25.19 11.57 26.46
C GLU A 729 24.21 11.26 25.32
N GLU A 730 24.45 10.18 24.57
CA GLU A 730 23.54 9.72 23.53
C GLU A 730 22.20 9.25 24.11
N LEU A 731 22.21 8.58 25.27
CA LEU A 731 21.01 8.14 25.96
C LEU A 731 20.14 9.32 26.36
N GLU A 732 20.71 10.31 27.03
CA GLU A 732 20.01 11.49 27.53
C GLU A 732 19.37 12.26 26.35
N HIS A 733 20.14 12.53 25.32
CA HIS A 733 19.66 13.24 24.13
C HIS A 733 18.51 12.51 23.45
N HIS A 734 18.65 11.20 23.23
CA HIS A 734 17.64 10.40 22.52
C HIS A 734 16.34 10.23 23.32
N VAL A 735 16.45 10.06 24.66
CA VAL A 735 15.27 9.97 25.54
C VAL A 735 14.50 11.30 25.53
N VAL A 736 15.21 12.45 25.61
CA VAL A 736 14.58 13.76 25.52
C VAL A 736 13.88 13.96 24.18
N ASP A 737 14.49 13.55 23.07
CA ASP A 737 13.88 13.62 21.73
C ASP A 737 12.58 12.81 21.66
N ILE A 738 12.57 11.60 22.21
CA ILE A 738 11.36 10.75 22.24
C ILE A 738 10.25 11.42 23.06
N LEU A 739 10.57 11.91 24.27
CA LEU A 739 9.59 12.55 25.15
C LEU A 739 9.00 13.81 24.54
N ASN A 740 9.80 14.62 23.84
CA ASN A 740 9.35 15.83 23.17
C ASN A 740 8.41 15.54 21.97
N GLU A 741 8.70 14.51 21.18
CA GLU A 741 7.92 14.21 19.98
C GLU A 741 6.70 13.33 20.25
N MET A 742 6.78 12.41 21.21
CA MET A 742 5.75 11.39 21.46
C MET A 742 4.97 11.60 22.78
N GLY A 743 5.27 12.63 23.51
CA GLY A 743 4.64 12.96 24.80
C GLY A 743 5.03 11.97 25.91
N ASN A 744 4.17 11.81 26.92
CA ASN A 744 4.40 10.98 28.12
C ASN A 744 4.31 9.47 27.80
N ASN A 745 5.08 8.99 26.83
CA ASN A 745 5.20 7.58 26.53
C ASN A 745 6.27 6.93 27.42
N GLN A 746 5.99 5.75 27.90
CA GLN A 746 6.98 4.91 28.57
C GLN A 746 8.07 4.52 27.55
N ILE A 747 9.33 4.62 27.96
CA ILE A 747 10.51 4.27 27.18
C ILE A 747 11.12 3.02 27.80
N LEU A 748 11.34 2.01 26.95
CA LEU A 748 12.10 0.84 27.35
C LEU A 748 13.59 1.02 27.07
N LEU A 749 14.39 0.56 28.01
CA LEU A 749 15.84 0.39 27.87
C LEU A 749 16.14 -1.10 27.98
N ASP A 750 16.62 -1.71 26.91
CA ASP A 750 17.09 -3.09 26.92
C ASP A 750 18.62 -3.11 26.85
N HIS A 751 19.27 -3.97 27.63
CA HIS A 751 20.70 -4.24 27.42
C HIS A 751 20.91 -4.88 26.05
N PHE A 752 21.71 -4.25 25.20
CA PHE A 752 21.94 -4.71 23.83
C PHE A 752 23.01 -5.80 23.79
N ILE A 753 22.65 -6.98 23.26
CA ILE A 753 23.54 -8.13 23.14
C ILE A 753 24.40 -7.98 21.86
N GLY A 754 25.45 -7.17 21.97
CA GLY A 754 26.33 -6.89 20.83
C GLY A 754 27.01 -8.13 20.25
N GLY A 755 27.07 -8.24 18.92
CA GLY A 755 27.65 -9.35 18.21
C GLY A 755 26.88 -10.68 18.30
N ALA A 756 25.60 -10.64 18.71
CA ALA A 756 24.72 -11.79 18.65
C ALA A 756 24.28 -12.06 17.21
N ILE A 757 24.00 -13.33 16.90
CA ILE A 757 23.28 -13.75 15.70
C ILE A 757 21.79 -13.55 15.97
N GLU A 758 21.05 -13.02 14.99
CA GLU A 758 19.60 -12.98 15.05
C GLU A 758 18.97 -14.13 14.28
N ALA A 759 17.92 -14.68 14.84
CA ALA A 759 17.05 -15.65 14.20
C ALA A 759 15.60 -15.40 14.60
N GLU A 760 14.68 -15.87 13.79
CA GLU A 760 13.25 -15.83 14.10
C GLU A 760 12.59 -17.17 13.76
N ALA A 761 11.62 -17.56 14.59
CA ALA A 761 10.82 -18.75 14.39
C ALA A 761 9.35 -18.38 14.24
N ASP A 762 8.71 -18.93 13.23
CA ASP A 762 7.27 -18.84 13.02
C ASP A 762 6.61 -20.19 13.31
N ALA A 763 5.44 -20.16 13.93
CA ALA A 763 4.72 -21.36 14.34
C ALA A 763 3.21 -21.24 14.18
N ILE A 764 2.51 -22.37 14.04
CA ILE A 764 1.06 -22.52 14.13
C ILE A 764 0.76 -23.22 15.46
N CYS A 765 -0.21 -22.67 16.21
CA CYS A 765 -0.54 -23.12 17.55
C CYS A 765 -2.07 -23.27 17.71
N ASP A 766 -2.51 -24.25 18.50
CA ASP A 766 -3.93 -24.46 18.86
C ASP A 766 -4.22 -24.30 20.36
N GLY A 767 -3.29 -23.67 21.08
CA GLY A 767 -3.34 -23.53 22.55
C GLY A 767 -2.66 -24.65 23.31
N GLU A 768 -2.49 -25.82 22.71
CA GLU A 768 -1.88 -27.03 23.31
C GLU A 768 -0.74 -27.56 22.44
N ASN A 769 -0.97 -27.69 21.15
CA ASN A 769 -0.01 -28.21 20.18
C ASN A 769 0.61 -27.08 19.37
N VAL A 770 1.88 -27.25 19.02
CA VAL A 770 2.67 -26.25 18.29
C VAL A 770 3.44 -26.93 17.16
N TYR A 771 3.30 -26.40 15.96
CA TYR A 771 4.11 -26.76 14.81
C TYR A 771 4.94 -25.58 14.33
N ILE A 772 6.26 -25.71 14.32
CA ILE A 772 7.18 -24.67 13.86
C ILE A 772 7.28 -24.77 12.36
N ILE A 773 6.75 -23.75 11.65
CA ILE A 773 6.69 -23.73 10.20
C ILE A 773 8.05 -23.38 9.58
N GLY A 774 8.89 -22.61 10.28
CA GLY A 774 10.25 -22.31 9.85
C GLY A 774 11.04 -21.55 10.88
N ILE A 775 12.37 -21.70 10.80
CA ILE A 775 13.35 -20.88 11.53
C ILE A 775 14.21 -20.20 10.49
N MET A 776 14.24 -18.86 10.52
CA MET A 776 15.05 -18.04 9.62
C MET A 776 16.23 -17.46 10.38
N GLN A 777 17.42 -17.50 9.79
CA GLN A 777 18.63 -16.91 10.35
C GLN A 777 19.04 -15.68 9.55
N HIS A 778 19.29 -14.55 10.22
CA HIS A 778 19.77 -13.33 9.60
C HIS A 778 21.26 -13.41 9.25
N ILE A 779 21.67 -12.77 8.17
CA ILE A 779 23.08 -12.63 7.79
C ILE A 779 23.68 -11.42 8.51
N GLU A 780 22.93 -10.32 8.64
CA GLU A 780 23.35 -9.15 9.38
C GLU A 780 23.38 -9.43 10.90
N PRO A 781 24.27 -8.74 11.63
CA PRO A 781 24.35 -8.89 13.09
C PRO A 781 23.11 -8.32 13.79
N ALA A 782 22.92 -8.72 15.04
CA ALA A 782 21.89 -8.15 15.90
C ALA A 782 21.95 -6.61 15.95
N GLY A 783 20.77 -6.01 15.98
CA GLY A 783 20.58 -4.56 15.98
C GLY A 783 20.18 -3.97 14.63
N ILE A 784 20.12 -4.79 13.58
CA ILE A 784 19.51 -4.41 12.31
C ILE A 784 18.11 -5.00 12.25
N HIS A 785 17.13 -4.19 11.88
CA HIS A 785 15.73 -4.64 11.82
C HIS A 785 15.57 -5.87 10.90
N SER A 786 14.80 -6.87 11.35
CA SER A 786 14.61 -8.13 10.60
C SER A 786 14.14 -7.93 9.15
N GLY A 787 13.32 -6.89 8.88
CA GLY A 787 12.89 -6.52 7.54
C GLY A 787 14.02 -6.06 6.62
N ASP A 788 15.07 -5.47 7.18
CA ASP A 788 16.22 -4.91 6.46
C ASP A 788 17.37 -5.91 6.32
N SER A 789 17.25 -7.07 6.96
CA SER A 789 18.27 -8.11 6.94
C SER A 789 18.04 -9.12 5.83
N TYR A 790 19.13 -9.56 5.19
CA TYR A 790 19.10 -10.81 4.45
C TYR A 790 18.84 -11.95 5.46
N ALA A 791 17.96 -12.87 5.11
CA ALA A 791 17.66 -14.01 5.97
C ALA A 791 17.66 -15.30 5.17
N VAL A 792 18.06 -16.38 5.79
CA VAL A 792 18.22 -17.70 5.15
C VAL A 792 17.31 -18.72 5.83
N LEU A 793 16.56 -19.45 5.05
CA LEU A 793 15.67 -20.52 5.46
C LEU A 793 16.05 -21.84 4.76
N PRO A 794 16.32 -22.94 5.48
CA PRO A 794 16.54 -23.05 6.93
C PRO A 794 17.83 -22.33 7.39
N PRO A 795 18.12 -22.27 8.70
CA PRO A 795 19.35 -21.67 9.22
C PRO A 795 20.60 -22.26 8.59
N TYR A 796 21.59 -21.40 8.28
CA TYR A 796 22.77 -21.81 7.52
C TYR A 796 24.00 -22.15 8.38
N ASN A 797 24.08 -21.62 9.61
CA ASN A 797 25.22 -21.88 10.51
C ASN A 797 24.84 -22.01 12.00
N LEU A 798 23.56 -22.21 12.33
CA LEU A 798 23.14 -22.56 13.68
C LEU A 798 23.29 -24.09 13.90
N GLY A 799 23.95 -24.46 14.98
CA GLY A 799 24.08 -25.88 15.32
C GLY A 799 22.77 -26.49 15.86
N ASP A 800 22.62 -27.80 15.75
CA ASP A 800 21.41 -28.53 16.18
C ASP A 800 20.99 -28.24 17.62
N PHE A 801 21.96 -28.02 18.51
CA PHE A 801 21.72 -27.68 19.91
C PHE A 801 20.99 -26.32 20.04
N VAL A 802 21.40 -25.33 19.28
CA VAL A 802 20.75 -23.98 19.25
C VAL A 802 19.37 -24.06 18.61
N ILE A 803 19.24 -24.80 17.52
CA ILE A 803 17.94 -25.02 16.84
C ILE A 803 16.95 -25.67 17.81
N THR A 804 17.38 -26.71 18.54
CA THR A 804 16.54 -27.37 19.54
C THR A 804 16.13 -26.43 20.67
N GLN A 805 17.02 -25.53 21.13
CA GLN A 805 16.66 -24.51 22.12
C GLN A 805 15.58 -23.55 21.56
N ILE A 806 15.73 -23.07 20.32
CA ILE A 806 14.75 -22.19 19.67
C ILE A 806 13.38 -22.89 19.59
N GLU A 807 13.36 -24.15 19.17
CA GLU A 807 12.13 -24.94 19.07
C GLU A 807 11.44 -25.12 20.43
N ASP A 808 12.20 -25.51 21.45
CA ASP A 808 11.68 -25.76 22.79
C ASP A 808 11.16 -24.48 23.44
N ILE A 809 11.89 -23.37 23.29
CA ILE A 809 11.46 -22.05 23.77
C ILE A 809 10.18 -21.60 23.04
N THR A 810 10.12 -21.78 21.73
CA THR A 810 8.94 -21.43 20.92
C THR A 810 7.71 -22.20 21.38
N LYS A 811 7.82 -23.52 21.53
CA LYS A 811 6.74 -24.38 22.02
C LYS A 811 6.27 -23.95 23.41
N LYS A 812 7.20 -23.67 24.29
CA LYS A 812 6.92 -23.27 25.69
C LYS A 812 6.18 -21.96 25.77
N ILE A 813 6.64 -20.93 25.03
CA ILE A 813 6.00 -19.60 24.98
C ILE A 813 4.61 -19.71 24.36
N ALA A 814 4.45 -20.44 23.27
CA ALA A 814 3.18 -20.64 22.60
C ALA A 814 2.09 -21.20 23.50
N VAL A 815 2.45 -22.23 24.29
CA VAL A 815 1.53 -22.89 25.24
C VAL A 815 1.22 -21.97 26.44
N GLU A 816 2.21 -21.28 26.99
CA GLU A 816 2.02 -20.37 28.13
C GLU A 816 1.18 -19.14 27.75
N LEU A 817 1.33 -18.61 26.53
CA LEU A 817 0.48 -17.56 25.97
C LEU A 817 -0.90 -18.07 25.56
N LYS A 818 -1.10 -19.39 25.49
CA LYS A 818 -2.31 -20.00 24.91
C LYS A 818 -2.60 -19.49 23.51
N THR A 819 -1.56 -19.41 22.69
CA THR A 819 -1.66 -18.91 21.33
C THR A 819 -2.54 -19.83 20.49
N VAL A 820 -3.49 -19.24 19.72
CA VAL A 820 -4.33 -19.94 18.75
C VAL A 820 -4.18 -19.24 17.40
N GLY A 821 -3.59 -19.92 16.43
CA GLY A 821 -3.24 -19.35 15.12
C GLY A 821 -1.73 -19.18 14.96
N LEU A 822 -1.27 -18.05 14.48
CA LEU A 822 0.14 -17.76 14.17
C LEU A 822 0.88 -17.17 15.36
N LEU A 823 2.15 -17.52 15.47
CA LEU A 823 3.11 -16.96 16.43
C LEU A 823 4.46 -16.76 15.75
N ASN A 824 5.05 -15.58 15.91
CA ASN A 824 6.44 -15.29 15.53
C ASN A 824 7.24 -14.93 16.79
N ILE A 825 8.43 -15.47 16.94
CA ILE A 825 9.36 -15.13 18.04
C ILE A 825 10.71 -14.76 17.44
N GLN A 826 11.27 -13.64 17.91
CA GLN A 826 12.59 -13.17 17.54
C GLN A 826 13.61 -13.50 18.65
N PHE A 827 14.78 -13.97 18.23
CA PHE A 827 15.85 -14.45 19.10
C PHE A 827 17.18 -13.76 18.83
N ALA A 828 17.96 -13.51 19.89
CA ALA A 828 19.39 -13.23 19.81
C ALA A 828 20.18 -14.44 20.35
N ILE A 829 21.17 -14.87 19.60
CA ILE A 829 22.00 -16.02 19.94
C ILE A 829 23.43 -15.54 20.20
N LYS A 830 23.92 -15.78 21.40
CA LYS A 830 25.30 -15.46 21.82
C LYS A 830 25.90 -16.59 22.62
N ASP A 831 27.06 -17.06 22.19
CA ASP A 831 27.80 -18.15 22.85
C ASP A 831 26.90 -19.40 23.09
N ASP A 832 26.19 -19.83 22.03
CA ASP A 832 25.24 -20.94 22.00
C ASP A 832 24.04 -20.80 22.96
N LYS A 833 23.87 -19.66 23.59
CA LYS A 833 22.71 -19.34 24.43
C LYS A 833 21.68 -18.51 23.64
N VAL A 834 20.44 -18.94 23.70
CA VAL A 834 19.30 -18.33 23.02
C VAL A 834 18.57 -17.38 23.95
N TYR A 835 18.41 -16.12 23.53
CA TYR A 835 17.67 -15.07 24.25
C TYR A 835 16.43 -14.67 23.45
N VAL A 836 15.27 -14.59 24.10
CA VAL A 836 14.04 -14.08 23.48
C VAL A 836 14.07 -12.55 23.45
N ILE A 837 13.90 -11.97 22.28
CA ILE A 837 13.77 -10.52 22.10
C ILE A 837 12.31 -10.11 22.22
N GLU A 838 11.42 -10.73 21.43
CA GLU A 838 9.97 -10.46 21.43
C GLU A 838 9.18 -11.67 20.91
N ALA A 839 7.90 -11.72 21.26
CA ALA A 839 6.94 -12.69 20.73
C ALA A 839 5.72 -11.94 20.18
N ASN A 840 5.31 -12.31 18.97
CA ASN A 840 4.19 -11.72 18.25
C ASN A 840 3.15 -12.81 17.95
N PRO A 841 2.10 -13.00 18.79
CA PRO A 841 1.06 -14.02 18.55
C PRO A 841 0.07 -13.59 17.46
N ARG A 842 0.58 -13.34 16.27
CA ARG A 842 -0.12 -12.87 15.08
C ARG A 842 0.65 -13.25 13.82
N ALA A 843 0.07 -12.98 12.63
CA ALA A 843 0.79 -13.06 11.37
C ALA A 843 2.05 -12.16 11.40
N SER A 844 3.12 -12.66 10.83
CA SER A 844 4.39 -11.96 10.65
C SER A 844 4.66 -11.71 9.18
N ARG A 845 5.67 -10.89 8.88
CA ARG A 845 6.12 -10.66 7.50
C ARG A 845 6.84 -11.89 6.92
N THR A 846 7.36 -12.75 7.76
CA THR A 846 8.08 -13.95 7.35
C THR A 846 7.17 -15.12 6.96
N VAL A 847 5.91 -15.13 7.44
CA VAL A 847 4.98 -16.23 7.12
C VAL A 847 4.75 -16.40 5.61
N PRO A 848 4.48 -15.35 4.80
CA PRO A 848 4.36 -15.50 3.35
C PRO A 848 5.64 -16.03 2.72
N PHE A 849 6.80 -15.54 3.15
CA PHE A 849 8.10 -16.02 2.68
C PHE A 849 8.29 -17.51 2.94
N ILE A 850 8.03 -17.97 4.16
CA ILE A 850 8.15 -19.37 4.55
C ILE A 850 7.15 -20.24 3.79
N ALA A 851 5.90 -19.76 3.65
CA ALA A 851 4.85 -20.43 2.90
C ALA A 851 5.27 -20.66 1.43
N LYS A 852 5.83 -19.65 0.79
CA LYS A 852 6.33 -19.75 -0.59
C LYS A 852 7.59 -20.62 -0.70
N ALA A 853 8.51 -20.52 0.27
CA ALA A 853 9.73 -21.31 0.29
C ALA A 853 9.45 -22.81 0.39
N TYR A 854 8.49 -23.19 1.21
CA TYR A 854 8.11 -24.60 1.42
C TYR A 854 6.91 -25.05 0.60
N ASP A 855 6.25 -24.12 -0.08
CA ASP A 855 5.08 -24.39 -0.93
C ASP A 855 3.90 -24.97 -0.12
N GLU A 856 3.67 -24.37 1.08
CA GLU A 856 2.65 -24.80 2.03
C GLU A 856 1.73 -23.64 2.45
N PRO A 857 0.39 -23.82 2.51
CA PRO A 857 -0.55 -22.77 2.83
C PRO A 857 -0.70 -22.56 4.35
N TYR A 858 0.36 -22.18 5.03
CA TYR A 858 0.40 -22.08 6.50
C TYR A 858 -0.64 -21.12 7.09
N VAL A 859 -0.96 -20.02 6.40
CA VAL A 859 -2.00 -19.09 6.87
C VAL A 859 -3.38 -19.74 6.80
N ASN A 860 -3.64 -20.57 5.77
CA ASN A 860 -4.88 -21.33 5.66
C ASN A 860 -5.01 -22.32 6.83
N TYR A 861 -3.96 -23.07 7.13
CA TYR A 861 -3.95 -23.98 8.29
C TYR A 861 -4.18 -23.25 9.61
N ALA A 862 -3.46 -22.15 9.84
CA ALA A 862 -3.63 -21.33 11.04
C ALA A 862 -5.05 -20.77 11.17
N THR A 863 -5.67 -20.36 10.07
CA THR A 863 -7.04 -19.85 10.09
C THR A 863 -8.06 -20.94 10.42
N LYS A 864 -7.89 -22.17 9.91
CA LYS A 864 -8.73 -23.31 10.29
C LYS A 864 -8.61 -23.65 11.77
N VAL A 865 -7.42 -23.47 12.35
CA VAL A 865 -7.21 -23.59 13.81
C VAL A 865 -7.91 -22.44 14.55
N MET A 866 -7.78 -21.19 14.12
CA MET A 866 -8.46 -20.04 14.72
C MET A 866 -9.99 -20.20 14.74
N LEU A 867 -10.54 -20.86 13.73
CA LEU A 867 -11.98 -21.15 13.62
C LEU A 867 -12.39 -22.36 14.46
N GLY A 868 -11.45 -23.07 15.11
CA GLY A 868 -11.72 -24.28 15.86
C GLY A 868 -12.13 -25.48 14.97
N HIS A 869 -11.88 -25.40 13.67
CA HIS A 869 -12.26 -26.44 12.70
C HIS A 869 -11.25 -27.62 12.70
N ASN A 870 -9.99 -27.31 12.91
CA ASN A 870 -8.90 -28.27 13.00
C ASN A 870 -8.00 -27.99 14.20
N LYS A 871 -7.36 -29.04 14.74
CA LYS A 871 -6.18 -28.95 15.60
C LYS A 871 -4.90 -28.98 14.75
N VAL A 872 -3.80 -28.51 15.31
CA VAL A 872 -2.48 -28.57 14.65
C VAL A 872 -2.11 -30.01 14.26
N THR A 873 -2.50 -30.98 15.07
CA THR A 873 -2.25 -32.41 14.85
C THR A 873 -3.05 -33.05 13.70
N ASP A 874 -4.07 -32.36 13.20
CA ASP A 874 -4.92 -32.86 12.12
C ASP A 874 -4.29 -32.63 10.73
N PHE A 875 -3.26 -31.77 10.65
CA PHE A 875 -2.59 -31.48 9.39
C PHE A 875 -1.46 -32.44 9.11
N ASN A 876 -1.34 -32.85 7.86
CA ASN A 876 -0.22 -33.64 7.36
C ASN A 876 0.78 -32.70 6.68
N PHE A 877 1.60 -32.02 7.50
CA PHE A 877 2.61 -31.09 7.00
C PHE A 877 3.62 -31.83 6.12
N GLN A 878 3.90 -31.29 4.94
CA GLN A 878 4.83 -31.89 4.01
C GLN A 878 6.27 -31.72 4.49
N PRO A 879 7.20 -32.65 4.13
CA PRO A 879 8.62 -32.48 4.42
C PRO A 879 9.15 -31.19 3.82
N ARG A 880 10.04 -30.52 4.55
CA ARG A 880 10.71 -29.32 4.07
C ARG A 880 11.50 -29.62 2.79
N LYS A 881 11.44 -28.68 1.82
CA LYS A 881 12.19 -28.81 0.55
C LYS A 881 13.71 -28.77 0.82
N GLU A 882 14.48 -29.49 0.00
CA GLU A 882 15.93 -29.43 0.03
C GLU A 882 16.45 -28.08 -0.50
N GLY A 883 17.60 -27.64 0.00
CA GLY A 883 18.23 -26.37 -0.37
C GLY A 883 17.89 -25.24 0.58
N TYR A 884 18.12 -24.00 0.15
CA TYR A 884 17.92 -22.80 0.94
C TYR A 884 17.14 -21.76 0.16
N ALA A 885 16.29 -21.03 0.87
CA ALA A 885 15.64 -19.83 0.39
C ALA A 885 16.27 -18.61 1.07
N ILE A 886 16.66 -17.61 0.27
CA ILE A 886 17.28 -16.38 0.75
C ILE A 886 16.29 -15.23 0.56
N LYS A 887 15.95 -14.55 1.66
CA LYS A 887 15.20 -13.29 1.66
C LYS A 887 16.17 -12.16 1.37
N ILE A 888 15.81 -11.33 0.40
CA ILE A 888 16.59 -10.18 -0.07
C ILE A 888 15.78 -8.92 0.23
N PRO A 889 16.21 -8.04 1.16
CA PRO A 889 15.52 -6.78 1.40
C PRO A 889 15.73 -5.82 0.24
N VAL A 890 14.70 -5.05 -0.08
CA VAL A 890 14.71 -4.04 -1.15
C VAL A 890 14.48 -2.66 -0.57
N PHE A 891 15.30 -1.70 -0.98
CA PHE A 891 15.30 -0.33 -0.48
C PHE A 891 15.06 0.66 -1.61
N SER A 892 14.29 1.71 -1.36
CA SER A 892 14.02 2.81 -2.30
C SER A 892 14.85 4.07 -1.96
N TYR A 893 16.15 3.90 -1.67
CA TYR A 893 17.04 5.03 -1.30
C TYR A 893 17.23 6.05 -2.42
N GLU A 894 17.02 5.66 -3.68
CA GLU A 894 17.06 6.57 -4.83
C GLU A 894 15.99 7.68 -4.74
N LYS A 895 14.91 7.43 -3.99
CA LYS A 895 13.85 8.41 -3.72
C LYS A 895 14.23 9.40 -2.61
N PHE A 896 15.25 9.08 -1.82
CA PHE A 896 15.74 9.86 -0.69
C PHE A 896 17.27 10.00 -0.74
N PRO A 897 17.82 10.73 -1.72
CA PRO A 897 19.26 10.80 -1.96
C PRO A 897 20.06 11.42 -0.80
N ASP A 898 19.39 12.24 0.03
CA ASP A 898 20.03 12.93 1.15
C ASP A 898 20.11 12.06 2.42
N VAL A 899 19.51 10.85 2.40
CA VAL A 899 19.48 9.96 3.56
C VAL A 899 20.72 9.07 3.60
N LYS A 900 21.32 8.97 4.78
CA LYS A 900 22.39 8.00 5.01
C LYS A 900 21.86 6.58 4.88
N LYS A 901 22.58 5.75 4.12
CA LYS A 901 22.24 4.34 3.89
C LYS A 901 22.66 3.42 5.05
N GLU A 902 22.58 3.91 6.27
CA GLU A 902 22.92 3.16 7.47
C GLU A 902 21.71 2.33 7.92
N LEU A 903 21.93 1.04 8.17
CA LEU A 903 20.93 0.13 8.73
C LEU A 903 20.97 0.18 10.26
N GLY A 904 19.85 -0.12 10.89
CA GLY A 904 19.69 -0.09 12.33
C GLY A 904 18.40 -0.77 12.79
N PRO A 905 17.99 -0.56 14.04
CA PRO A 905 16.79 -1.20 14.58
C PRO A 905 15.47 -0.69 13.99
N GLU A 906 15.50 0.42 13.24
CA GLU A 906 14.33 0.95 12.55
C GLU A 906 14.28 0.49 11.09
N MET A 907 13.17 -0.12 10.66
CA MET A 907 12.99 -0.65 9.31
C MET A 907 12.97 0.46 8.25
N LYS A 908 13.67 0.25 7.14
CA LYS A 908 13.76 1.14 5.99
C LYS A 908 13.43 0.47 4.65
N SER A 909 13.48 -0.85 4.58
CA SER A 909 13.14 -1.60 3.36
C SER A 909 11.68 -1.41 2.98
N THR A 910 11.41 -1.32 1.69
CA THR A 910 10.08 -1.13 1.12
C THR A 910 9.45 -2.44 0.65
N GLY A 911 10.27 -3.43 0.36
CA GLY A 911 9.84 -4.73 -0.12
C GLY A 911 10.92 -5.78 0.05
N GLU A 912 10.65 -6.97 -0.48
CA GLU A 912 11.55 -8.11 -0.43
C GLU A 912 11.48 -8.95 -1.70
N ALA A 913 12.55 -9.70 -1.97
CA ALA A 913 12.60 -10.73 -2.99
C ALA A 913 13.07 -12.06 -2.39
N ILE A 914 12.76 -13.15 -3.08
CA ILE A 914 13.20 -14.50 -2.74
C ILE A 914 14.15 -15.04 -3.80
N ARG A 915 15.19 -15.76 -3.35
CA ARG A 915 16.05 -16.52 -4.23
C ARG A 915 16.31 -17.91 -3.64
N PHE A 916 16.14 -18.93 -4.46
CA PHE A 916 16.43 -20.30 -4.10
C PHE A 916 17.84 -20.66 -4.53
N ILE A 917 18.58 -21.34 -3.62
CA ILE A 917 19.91 -21.90 -3.88
C ILE A 917 19.95 -23.36 -3.43
N LYS A 918 20.74 -24.16 -4.12
CA LYS A 918 20.87 -25.59 -3.80
C LYS A 918 21.72 -25.82 -2.55
N ASP A 919 22.82 -25.09 -2.43
CA ASP A 919 23.74 -25.17 -1.31
C ASP A 919 24.45 -23.83 -1.04
N LEU A 920 25.12 -23.72 0.09
CA LEU A 920 25.78 -22.50 0.55
C LEU A 920 27.06 -22.12 -0.21
N LYS A 921 27.49 -22.92 -1.20
CA LYS A 921 28.60 -22.61 -2.10
C LYS A 921 28.15 -21.79 -3.31
N ASP A 922 26.84 -21.55 -3.41
CA ASP A 922 26.31 -20.70 -4.48
C ASP A 922 27.02 -19.33 -4.50
N PRO A 923 27.46 -18.85 -5.68
CA PRO A 923 28.17 -17.58 -5.80
C PRO A 923 27.42 -16.39 -5.25
N PHE A 924 26.11 -16.39 -5.36
CA PHE A 924 25.27 -15.32 -4.82
C PHE A 924 25.35 -15.28 -3.29
N PHE A 925 25.16 -16.43 -2.62
CA PHE A 925 25.26 -16.50 -1.16
C PHE A 925 26.67 -16.12 -0.68
N THR A 926 27.71 -16.67 -1.31
CA THR A 926 29.12 -16.39 -0.94
C THR A 926 29.42 -14.90 -1.05
N LYS A 927 28.91 -14.24 -2.10
CA LYS A 927 29.08 -12.81 -2.31
C LYS A 927 28.41 -11.99 -1.20
N ILE A 928 27.11 -12.18 -0.98
CA ILE A 928 26.38 -11.39 0.04
C ILE A 928 26.94 -11.63 1.45
N TYR A 929 27.30 -12.87 1.77
CA TYR A 929 27.89 -13.22 3.06
C TYR A 929 29.23 -12.50 3.28
N SER A 930 30.11 -12.47 2.26
CA SER A 930 31.39 -11.80 2.35
C SER A 930 31.26 -10.27 2.45
N GLU A 931 30.40 -9.67 1.65
CA GLU A 931 30.15 -8.22 1.66
C GLU A 931 29.60 -7.73 3.00
N ARG A 932 28.70 -8.49 3.62
CA ARG A 932 28.07 -8.12 4.89
C ARG A 932 28.95 -8.37 6.10
N ASN A 933 29.76 -9.42 6.11
CA ASN A 933 30.70 -9.70 7.19
C ASN A 933 31.96 -8.81 7.17
N MET A 934 32.35 -8.23 6.03
CA MET A 934 33.46 -7.28 5.98
C MET A 934 33.15 -5.95 6.72
N HIS A 935 31.89 -5.60 6.90
CA HIS A 935 31.49 -4.45 7.71
C HIS A 935 31.60 -4.70 9.24
N LEU A 936 31.73 -5.95 9.67
CA LEU A 936 31.93 -6.33 11.07
C LEU A 936 33.40 -6.25 11.53
N SER A 937 34.33 -6.21 10.60
CA SER A 937 35.78 -6.14 10.89
C SER A 937 36.36 -4.72 10.85
N ARG A 938 35.53 -3.71 10.63
CA ARG A 938 35.87 -2.27 10.73
C ARG A 938 35.05 -1.62 11.82
#